data_69e94f48073cdf4eecf32ce28dbb3a47
#
_entry.id   69e94f48073cdf4eecf32ce28dbb3a47
#
_cell.length_a   1.000
_cell.length_b   1.000
_cell.length_c   1.000
_cell.angle_alpha   90.00
_cell.angle_beta   90.00
_cell.angle_gamma   90.00
#
_symmetry.space_group_name_H-M   'P 1'
#
loop_
_entity.id
_entity.type
_entity.pdbx_description
1 polymer ?
#
loop_
_entity_poly.entity_id
_entity_poly.type
_entity_poly.pdbx_seq_one_letter_code
_entity_poly.pdbx_strand_id
1 'polypeptide(L)'
;MKPDSEQARRHLLDPENSDMLMAWKLVSDTSQSVFLTGKAGTGKSTLLRYIMANTKKAHVVLAPTGIAAINVGGQTLHSFFRLPFKPTMPDDPDFAARILRKRMRYPDALIKLLKSLELIIIDEVSMVRADTIDFIDKILRVFCGDMRRPFAGKQLLMVGDVFQLEPVVTADTRDIIARQYGTPHFFNAKVFEELTLVPIELRKVYRQSDPGFVSLLDRVRDGHPTPCDLSTINARVTTREQVYGGPKENKGELPVTIATRRDLVDNINNERLGALRSPAVTLTGQIEGDFPEASLPTDRELTLKEGAQVMFVRNDPERRWVNGTIGLVESIDDEHVGVRTADGLLHSVEPERWSNIRYEYDEKTHKVNEVELGSFTQFPLKLAWALTVHKSQGMTFDNVVLDFGRGAFAGGQSYVALSRCRSLEGIRLLSTIAERDIYVHPAVLRFSHNFNSSRIIDDALAQARTDAAIAAASQAFATGDMSRAVDCMAMAAEARPALLRSPAVRRLISRRLNIISRLESEAEALRLELSEAKERFRSLADEYVTLGLQCMAGGNDPAPAIANYDKALRICPGHTEALLAKGRLLAAGGDYDNAEQCLRQAADNDNSDWRALAALADIYIGSMAYAEALDCLLLAVERQPKTVQLHDTLASLYETIDSPEDAEIHRAVAAQLRKRRKKKK
;
A
#
# COMPACT_ATOMS: atom_id res chain seq x y z
N MET A 1 0.37 -27.43 13.76
CA MET A 1 -0.34 -27.56 12.49
C MET A 1 -1.41 -26.47 12.43
N LYS A 2 -1.22 -25.44 11.62
CA LYS A 2 -2.21 -24.39 11.33
C LYS A 2 -2.37 -24.31 9.82
N PRO A 3 -3.33 -25.03 9.21
CA PRO A 3 -3.68 -24.76 7.82
C PRO A 3 -5.09 -24.23 7.56
N ASP A 4 -6.00 -24.13 8.55
CA ASP A 4 -7.42 -23.90 8.23
C ASP A 4 -7.92 -22.45 8.33
N SER A 5 -7.08 -21.48 8.71
CA SER A 5 -7.54 -20.10 8.92
C SER A 5 -7.59 -19.24 7.64
N GLU A 6 -6.86 -19.60 6.58
CA GLU A 6 -6.77 -18.79 5.36
C GLU A 6 -7.91 -19.05 4.36
N GLN A 7 -8.40 -20.29 4.26
CA GLN A 7 -9.52 -20.61 3.38
C GLN A 7 -10.87 -20.15 3.96
N ALA A 8 -11.06 -20.21 5.28
CA ALA A 8 -12.27 -19.70 5.93
C ALA A 8 -12.43 -18.18 5.86
N ARG A 9 -11.32 -17.44 5.68
CA ARG A 9 -11.33 -15.96 5.58
C ARG A 9 -11.70 -15.44 4.19
N ARG A 10 -11.56 -16.23 3.13
CA ARG A 10 -11.87 -15.83 1.75
C ARG A 10 -13.37 -15.76 1.42
N HIS A 11 -14.24 -16.33 2.26
CA HIS A 11 -15.69 -16.41 2.00
C HIS A 11 -16.56 -15.36 2.72
N LEU A 12 -15.96 -14.28 3.25
CA LEU A 12 -16.71 -13.26 4.00
C LEU A 12 -17.30 -12.14 3.14
N LEU A 13 -16.97 -12.06 1.87
CA LEU A 13 -17.53 -11.06 0.95
C LEU A 13 -18.72 -11.66 0.23
N ASP A 14 -19.88 -10.98 0.29
CA ASP A 14 -21.06 -11.35 -0.49
C ASP A 14 -20.85 -10.96 -1.96
N PRO A 15 -20.69 -11.92 -2.88
CA PRO A 15 -20.40 -11.63 -4.28
C PRO A 15 -21.56 -10.94 -5.02
N GLU A 16 -22.77 -11.02 -4.48
CA GLU A 16 -23.95 -10.34 -5.04
C GLU A 16 -24.13 -8.90 -4.51
N ASN A 17 -23.37 -8.51 -3.51
CA ASN A 17 -23.47 -7.16 -2.94
C ASN A 17 -22.52 -6.20 -3.67
N SER A 18 -23.06 -5.50 -4.67
CA SER A 18 -22.30 -4.53 -5.48
C SER A 18 -21.68 -3.41 -4.66
N ASP A 19 -22.32 -2.97 -3.56
CA ASP A 19 -21.81 -1.91 -2.70
C ASP A 19 -20.54 -2.39 -1.96
N MET A 20 -20.53 -3.63 -1.46
CA MET A 20 -19.35 -4.24 -0.84
C MET A 20 -18.19 -4.40 -1.82
N LEU A 21 -18.49 -4.87 -3.04
CA LEU A 21 -17.49 -5.04 -4.09
C LEU A 21 -16.87 -3.70 -4.50
N MET A 22 -17.70 -2.65 -4.62
CA MET A 22 -17.23 -1.31 -4.96
C MET A 22 -16.33 -0.74 -3.86
N ALA A 23 -16.75 -0.85 -2.59
CA ALA A 23 -15.94 -0.39 -1.47
C ALA A 23 -14.59 -1.12 -1.40
N TRP A 24 -14.58 -2.45 -1.58
CA TRP A 24 -13.34 -3.22 -1.66
C TRP A 24 -12.44 -2.74 -2.80
N LYS A 25 -13.00 -2.57 -4.00
CA LYS A 25 -12.24 -2.09 -5.17
C LYS A 25 -11.60 -0.72 -4.92
N LEU A 26 -12.34 0.23 -4.35
CA LEU A 26 -11.81 1.55 -4.02
C LEU A 26 -10.67 1.48 -2.99
N VAL A 27 -10.78 0.60 -2.00
CA VAL A 27 -9.74 0.46 -0.95
C VAL A 27 -8.52 -0.28 -1.48
N SER A 28 -8.70 -1.38 -2.25
CA SER A 28 -7.59 -2.21 -2.72
C SER A 28 -6.83 -1.59 -3.88
N ASP A 29 -7.53 -1.05 -4.86
CA ASP A 29 -6.98 -0.71 -6.17
C ASP A 29 -6.67 0.79 -6.31
N THR A 30 -7.10 1.61 -5.34
CA THR A 30 -6.93 3.08 -5.41
C THR A 30 -6.30 3.64 -4.13
N SER A 31 -5.83 4.89 -4.18
CA SER A 31 -5.42 5.67 -3.01
C SER A 31 -6.53 6.63 -2.52
N GLN A 32 -7.75 6.52 -3.07
CA GLN A 32 -8.85 7.41 -2.72
C GLN A 32 -9.41 7.10 -1.34
N SER A 33 -9.63 8.12 -0.53
CA SER A 33 -10.22 7.97 0.80
C SER A 33 -11.69 7.62 0.71
N VAL A 34 -12.13 6.62 1.49
CA VAL A 34 -13.47 6.05 1.45
C VAL A 34 -14.16 6.23 2.79
N PHE A 35 -15.40 6.68 2.75
CA PHE A 35 -16.31 6.58 3.89
C PHE A 35 -17.29 5.44 3.65
N LEU A 36 -17.12 4.36 4.42
CA LEU A 36 -17.99 3.19 4.37
C LEU A 36 -19.09 3.34 5.41
N THR A 37 -20.31 3.51 4.96
CA THR A 37 -21.48 3.68 5.82
C THR A 37 -22.55 2.63 5.53
N GLY A 38 -23.64 2.70 6.24
CA GLY A 38 -24.81 1.84 6.06
C GLY A 38 -25.55 1.65 7.38
N LYS A 39 -26.78 1.20 7.27
CA LYS A 39 -27.69 0.94 8.41
C LYS A 39 -27.12 -0.09 9.39
N ALA A 40 -27.73 -0.19 10.56
CA ALA A 40 -27.41 -1.28 11.48
C ALA A 40 -27.67 -2.63 10.78
N GLY A 41 -26.70 -3.55 10.86
CA GLY A 41 -26.85 -4.90 10.28
C GLY A 41 -26.53 -5.04 8.78
N THR A 42 -25.97 -4.03 8.13
CA THR A 42 -25.59 -4.10 6.69
C THR A 42 -24.23 -4.76 6.42
N GLY A 43 -23.53 -5.25 7.45
CA GLY A 43 -22.28 -5.99 7.27
C GLY A 43 -21.01 -5.12 7.23
N LYS A 44 -21.04 -3.85 7.70
CA LYS A 44 -19.85 -2.98 7.78
C LYS A 44 -18.66 -3.65 8.46
N SER A 45 -18.85 -4.19 9.65
CA SER A 45 -17.76 -4.85 10.40
C SER A 45 -17.28 -6.14 9.74
N THR A 46 -18.13 -6.82 8.96
CA THR A 46 -17.76 -8.00 8.18
C THR A 46 -16.86 -7.61 7.02
N LEU A 47 -17.25 -6.57 6.25
CA LEU A 47 -16.42 -6.02 5.18
C LEU A 47 -15.11 -5.44 5.72
N LEU A 48 -15.12 -4.75 6.85
CA LEU A 48 -13.91 -4.26 7.50
C LEU A 48 -12.92 -5.39 7.80
N ARG A 49 -13.38 -6.48 8.44
CA ARG A 49 -12.56 -7.67 8.70
C ARG A 49 -12.03 -8.30 7.41
N TYR A 50 -12.84 -8.34 6.36
CA TYR A 50 -12.40 -8.82 5.05
C TYR A 50 -11.27 -7.94 4.48
N ILE A 51 -11.43 -6.61 4.52
CA ILE A 51 -10.42 -5.65 4.05
C ILE A 51 -9.10 -5.83 4.82
N MET A 52 -9.15 -5.89 6.15
CA MET A 52 -7.98 -6.09 7.01
C MET A 52 -7.21 -7.37 6.67
N ALA A 53 -7.95 -8.45 6.38
CA ALA A 53 -7.35 -9.75 6.08
C ALA A 53 -6.75 -9.86 4.68
N ASN A 54 -7.24 -9.08 3.71
CA ASN A 54 -6.91 -9.26 2.30
C ASN A 54 -6.16 -8.08 1.67
N THR A 55 -6.11 -6.91 2.31
CA THR A 55 -5.34 -5.77 1.80
C THR A 55 -3.84 -6.04 1.86
N LYS A 56 -3.13 -5.64 0.80
CA LYS A 56 -1.65 -5.67 0.75
C LYS A 56 -1.02 -4.39 1.29
N LYS A 57 -1.83 -3.37 1.59
CA LYS A 57 -1.35 -2.08 2.06
C LYS A 57 -0.91 -2.15 3.52
N ALA A 58 0.20 -1.52 3.84
CA ALA A 58 0.61 -1.31 5.22
C ALA A 58 -0.44 -0.46 5.93
N HIS A 59 -1.12 -1.01 6.93
CA HIS A 59 -2.28 -0.38 7.54
C HIS A 59 -2.30 -0.45 9.06
N VAL A 60 -3.06 0.45 9.65
CA VAL A 60 -3.44 0.43 11.08
C VAL A 60 -4.95 0.54 11.19
N VAL A 61 -5.50 -0.02 12.27
CA VAL A 61 -6.92 0.04 12.61
C VAL A 61 -7.08 0.81 13.90
N LEU A 62 -7.89 1.85 13.86
CA LEU A 62 -8.08 2.80 14.94
C LEU A 62 -9.57 2.98 15.23
N ALA A 63 -9.89 3.35 16.47
CA ALA A 63 -11.27 3.68 16.86
C ALA A 63 -11.29 4.83 17.88
N PRO A 64 -12.43 5.54 18.04
CA PRO A 64 -12.54 6.64 18.99
C PRO A 64 -12.55 6.21 20.46
N THR A 65 -13.02 5.00 20.75
CA THR A 65 -13.16 4.49 22.13
C THR A 65 -12.35 3.20 22.35
N GLY A 66 -11.96 2.93 23.60
CA GLY A 66 -11.22 1.71 23.94
C GLY A 66 -11.98 0.44 23.59
N ILE A 67 -13.30 0.39 23.88
CA ILE A 67 -14.13 -0.78 23.58
C ILE A 67 -14.21 -1.02 22.06
N ALA A 68 -14.43 0.01 21.27
CA ALA A 68 -14.46 -0.11 19.82
C ALA A 68 -13.10 -0.55 19.26
N ALA A 69 -11.98 -0.02 19.79
CA ALA A 69 -10.64 -0.42 19.39
C ALA A 69 -10.38 -1.91 19.67
N ILE A 70 -10.74 -2.41 20.85
CA ILE A 70 -10.61 -3.84 21.21
C ILE A 70 -11.46 -4.72 20.28
N ASN A 71 -12.71 -4.31 19.99
CA ASN A 71 -13.62 -5.09 19.14
C ASN A 71 -13.08 -5.30 17.71
N VAL A 72 -12.30 -4.35 17.19
CA VAL A 72 -11.70 -4.44 15.86
C VAL A 72 -10.25 -4.92 15.89
N GLY A 73 -9.68 -5.19 17.07
CA GLY A 73 -8.28 -5.57 17.21
C GLY A 73 -7.32 -4.44 16.89
N GLY A 74 -7.67 -3.20 17.27
CA GLY A 74 -6.89 -2.01 16.96
C GLY A 74 -6.52 -1.18 18.19
N GLN A 75 -6.17 0.09 17.97
CA GLN A 75 -5.85 1.08 19.00
C GLN A 75 -6.84 2.25 18.99
N THR A 76 -6.88 3.01 20.10
CA THR A 76 -7.63 4.26 20.09
C THR A 76 -6.86 5.35 19.32
N LEU A 77 -7.60 6.22 18.62
CA LEU A 77 -7.04 7.41 17.95
C LEU A 77 -6.17 8.25 18.89
N HIS A 78 -6.63 8.45 20.14
CA HIS A 78 -5.91 9.23 21.14
C HIS A 78 -4.59 8.60 21.53
N SER A 79 -4.55 7.29 21.73
CA SER A 79 -3.33 6.56 22.06
C SER A 79 -2.34 6.57 20.90
N PHE A 80 -2.81 6.22 19.69
CA PHE A 80 -1.94 6.10 18.52
C PHE A 80 -1.29 7.42 18.11
N PHE A 81 -2.09 8.49 17.99
CA PHE A 81 -1.61 9.82 17.62
C PHE A 81 -1.24 10.69 18.82
N ARG A 82 -1.32 10.17 20.05
CA ARG A 82 -1.10 10.93 21.30
C ARG A 82 -1.89 12.25 21.31
N LEU A 83 -3.16 12.18 20.93
CA LEU A 83 -4.01 13.36 20.80
C LEU A 83 -4.28 13.99 22.18
N PRO A 84 -4.32 15.32 22.28
CA PRO A 84 -4.76 15.99 23.50
C PRO A 84 -6.26 15.78 23.68
N PHE A 85 -6.74 15.74 24.92
CA PHE A 85 -8.17 15.64 25.22
C PHE A 85 -8.93 16.95 24.94
N LYS A 86 -8.22 18.08 24.91
CA LYS A 86 -8.81 19.39 24.57
C LYS A 86 -9.05 19.51 23.06
N PRO A 87 -10.05 20.32 22.64
CA PRO A 87 -10.24 20.63 21.22
C PRO A 87 -8.96 21.22 20.60
N THR A 88 -8.68 20.83 19.36
CA THR A 88 -7.48 21.24 18.63
C THR A 88 -7.90 22.15 17.46
N MET A 89 -7.72 23.47 17.66
CA MET A 89 -8.09 24.42 16.62
C MET A 89 -7.01 24.52 15.54
N PRO A 90 -7.40 24.68 14.26
CA PRO A 90 -6.45 24.80 13.15
C PRO A 90 -5.44 25.94 13.34
N ASP A 91 -5.92 27.05 13.90
CA ASP A 91 -5.17 28.30 14.08
C ASP A 91 -4.47 28.40 15.46
N ASP A 92 -4.56 27.37 16.31
CA ASP A 92 -3.86 27.36 17.61
C ASP A 92 -2.35 27.41 17.38
N PRO A 93 -1.65 28.47 17.86
CA PRO A 93 -0.21 28.62 17.71
C PRO A 93 0.59 27.44 18.28
N ASP A 94 0.07 26.81 19.33
CA ASP A 94 0.67 25.64 19.98
C ASP A 94 0.78 24.44 19.03
N PHE A 95 -0.04 24.40 18.01
CA PHE A 95 -0.06 23.34 17.00
C PHE A 95 0.51 23.77 15.63
N ALA A 96 1.21 24.94 15.56
CA ALA A 96 1.97 25.30 14.37
C ALA A 96 3.03 24.22 14.08
N ALA A 97 3.28 23.92 12.79
CA ALA A 97 4.11 22.79 12.37
C ALA A 97 5.50 22.73 13.05
N ARG A 98 6.12 23.92 13.27
CA ARG A 98 7.42 24.02 13.94
C ARG A 98 7.34 23.68 15.43
N ILE A 99 6.24 24.05 16.10
CA ILE A 99 6.01 23.82 17.52
C ILE A 99 5.57 22.39 17.76
N LEU A 100 4.71 21.88 16.87
CA LEU A 100 4.14 20.53 16.94
C LEU A 100 5.23 19.45 17.03
N ARG A 101 6.30 19.54 16.24
CA ARG A 101 7.44 18.62 16.31
C ARG A 101 8.13 18.60 17.69
N LYS A 102 8.28 19.78 18.30
CA LYS A 102 8.90 19.90 19.63
C LYS A 102 7.99 19.39 20.74
N ARG A 103 6.68 19.62 20.61
CA ARG A 103 5.67 19.31 21.64
C ARG A 103 5.33 17.82 21.66
N MET A 104 5.08 17.22 20.50
CA MET A 104 4.64 15.82 20.41
C MET A 104 5.74 14.80 20.74
N ARG A 105 7.02 15.16 20.53
CA ARG A 105 8.19 14.32 20.85
C ARG A 105 7.98 12.84 20.48
N TYR A 106 7.54 12.59 19.26
CA TYR A 106 7.33 11.22 18.79
C TYR A 106 8.66 10.46 18.75
N PRO A 107 8.70 9.21 19.24
CA PRO A 107 9.85 8.33 19.04
C PRO A 107 10.08 8.11 17.53
N ASP A 108 11.35 7.89 17.17
CA ASP A 108 11.72 7.61 15.77
C ASP A 108 10.97 6.40 15.19
N ALA A 109 10.74 5.38 16.01
CA ALA A 109 9.93 4.21 15.62
C ALA A 109 8.52 4.58 15.16
N LEU A 110 7.83 5.46 15.92
CA LEU A 110 6.49 5.93 15.53
C LEU A 110 6.54 6.78 14.25
N ILE A 111 7.56 7.63 14.09
CA ILE A 111 7.72 8.43 12.87
C ILE A 111 7.95 7.53 11.66
N LYS A 112 8.77 6.47 11.80
CA LYS A 112 9.00 5.48 10.75
C LYS A 112 7.72 4.74 10.41
N LEU A 113 6.98 4.30 11.42
CA LEU A 113 5.66 3.69 11.25
C LEU A 113 4.71 4.62 10.48
N LEU A 114 4.55 5.88 10.92
CA LEU A 114 3.69 6.84 10.23
C LEU A 114 4.08 7.03 8.75
N LYS A 115 5.37 7.02 8.44
CA LYS A 115 5.86 7.14 7.05
C LYS A 115 5.55 5.91 6.21
N SER A 116 5.62 4.71 6.79
CA SER A 116 5.39 3.45 6.07
C SER A 116 3.92 3.14 5.81
N LEU A 117 3.00 3.71 6.59
CA LEU A 117 1.56 3.49 6.41
C LEU A 117 1.10 3.95 5.04
N GLU A 118 0.25 3.14 4.42
CA GLU A 118 -0.45 3.43 3.18
C GLU A 118 -1.94 3.64 3.41
N LEU A 119 -2.52 2.92 4.40
CA LEU A 119 -3.93 2.95 4.72
C LEU A 119 -4.15 3.14 6.23
N ILE A 120 -4.99 4.10 6.59
CA ILE A 120 -5.43 4.31 7.96
C ILE A 120 -6.93 4.01 8.02
N ILE A 121 -7.30 3.03 8.84
CA ILE A 121 -8.68 2.60 9.04
C ILE A 121 -9.17 3.20 10.35
N ILE A 122 -10.34 3.87 10.30
CA ILE A 122 -10.99 4.45 11.48
C ILE A 122 -12.40 3.87 11.57
N ASP A 123 -12.62 2.98 12.53
CA ASP A 123 -13.95 2.44 12.81
C ASP A 123 -14.74 3.36 13.76
N GLU A 124 -16.07 3.27 13.76
CA GLU A 124 -17.00 4.13 14.52
C GLU A 124 -16.70 5.63 14.35
N VAL A 125 -16.40 6.05 13.11
CA VAL A 125 -15.99 7.43 12.81
C VAL A 125 -17.06 8.47 13.11
N SER A 126 -18.34 8.08 13.22
CA SER A 126 -19.43 8.96 13.62
C SER A 126 -19.20 9.65 14.96
N MET A 127 -18.41 9.03 15.85
CA MET A 127 -18.05 9.58 17.16
C MET A 127 -16.80 10.48 17.13
N VAL A 128 -16.14 10.62 15.97
CA VAL A 128 -14.91 11.41 15.84
C VAL A 128 -15.25 12.84 15.45
N ARG A 129 -14.66 13.82 16.17
CA ARG A 129 -14.89 15.25 15.89
C ARG A 129 -14.07 15.74 14.69
N ALA A 130 -14.59 16.77 14.02
CA ALA A 130 -13.95 17.42 12.88
C ALA A 130 -12.52 17.93 13.21
N ASP A 131 -12.34 18.57 14.38
CA ASP A 131 -11.05 19.07 14.84
C ASP A 131 -10.02 17.95 15.03
N THR A 132 -10.46 16.77 15.45
CA THR A 132 -9.61 15.60 15.60
C THR A 132 -9.09 15.12 14.23
N ILE A 133 -9.93 15.10 13.20
CA ILE A 133 -9.54 14.72 11.84
C ILE A 133 -8.51 15.69 11.27
N ASP A 134 -8.75 17.01 11.39
CA ASP A 134 -7.79 18.03 10.94
C ASP A 134 -6.46 17.96 11.69
N PHE A 135 -6.51 17.62 12.99
CA PHE A 135 -5.29 17.47 13.76
C PHE A 135 -4.48 16.23 13.34
N ILE A 136 -5.16 15.13 13.02
CA ILE A 136 -4.52 13.93 12.46
C ILE A 136 -3.88 14.26 11.10
N ASP A 137 -4.58 14.99 10.22
CA ASP A 137 -4.01 15.48 8.97
C ASP A 137 -2.72 16.28 9.20
N LYS A 138 -2.77 17.23 10.12
CA LYS A 138 -1.63 18.09 10.48
C LYS A 138 -0.45 17.28 11.01
N ILE A 139 -0.70 16.29 11.89
CA ILE A 139 0.33 15.36 12.39
C ILE A 139 0.99 14.63 11.22
N LEU A 140 0.20 14.03 10.36
CA LEU A 140 0.72 13.24 9.23
C LEU A 140 1.52 14.10 8.27
N ARG A 141 1.03 15.28 7.87
CA ARG A 141 1.78 16.21 7.01
C ARG A 141 3.13 16.60 7.63
N VAL A 142 3.16 16.92 8.93
CA VAL A 142 4.37 17.37 9.62
C VAL A 142 5.38 16.24 9.79
N PHE A 143 4.97 15.06 10.28
CA PHE A 143 5.90 13.98 10.63
C PHE A 143 6.29 13.11 9.43
N CYS A 144 5.43 12.99 8.41
CA CYS A 144 5.79 12.34 7.15
C CYS A 144 6.57 13.27 6.20
N GLY A 145 6.52 14.60 6.44
CA GLY A 145 7.28 15.58 5.65
C GLY A 145 6.61 15.97 4.32
N ASP A 146 5.32 15.70 4.16
CA ASP A 146 4.55 16.10 2.98
C ASP A 146 3.44 17.08 3.37
N MET A 147 3.78 18.36 3.35
CA MET A 147 2.85 19.45 3.69
C MET A 147 1.82 19.76 2.61
N ARG A 148 1.95 19.16 1.41
CA ARG A 148 1.12 19.52 0.24
C ARG A 148 -0.09 18.61 0.06
N ARG A 149 0.06 17.33 0.43
CA ARG A 149 -1.02 16.35 0.25
C ARG A 149 -1.77 16.13 1.55
N PRO A 150 -3.10 16.12 1.53
CA PRO A 150 -3.92 15.71 2.67
C PRO A 150 -3.42 14.37 3.23
N PHE A 151 -3.37 14.26 4.55
CA PHE A 151 -2.87 13.09 5.29
C PHE A 151 -1.49 12.59 4.82
N ALA A 152 -0.67 13.50 4.27
CA ALA A 152 0.60 13.16 3.63
C ALA A 152 0.45 12.10 2.51
N GLY A 153 -0.67 12.11 1.81
CA GLY A 153 -0.98 11.19 0.70
C GLY A 153 -1.40 9.79 1.12
N LYS A 154 -1.70 9.55 2.41
CA LYS A 154 -2.22 8.26 2.88
C LYS A 154 -3.71 8.15 2.62
N GLN A 155 -4.14 6.93 2.30
CA GLN A 155 -5.56 6.61 2.14
C GLN A 155 -6.23 6.49 3.49
N LEU A 156 -7.44 7.03 3.63
CA LEU A 156 -8.31 6.78 4.78
C LEU A 156 -9.45 5.84 4.40
N LEU A 157 -9.73 4.88 5.27
CA LEU A 157 -10.98 4.13 5.29
C LEU A 157 -11.71 4.47 6.59
N MET A 158 -12.74 5.28 6.48
CA MET A 158 -13.57 5.68 7.60
C MET A 158 -14.85 4.85 7.61
N VAL A 159 -15.11 4.12 8.70
CA VAL A 159 -16.25 3.22 8.81
C VAL A 159 -17.16 3.71 9.93
N GLY A 160 -18.47 3.80 9.66
CA GLY A 160 -19.44 4.23 10.65
C GLY A 160 -20.80 4.56 10.05
N ASP A 161 -21.75 4.94 10.88
CA ASP A 161 -23.07 5.40 10.47
C ASP A 161 -23.34 6.79 11.06
N VAL A 162 -23.32 7.81 10.21
CA VAL A 162 -23.48 9.22 10.62
C VAL A 162 -24.88 9.53 11.19
N PHE A 163 -25.84 8.65 10.98
CA PHE A 163 -27.18 8.75 11.59
C PHE A 163 -27.25 8.16 13.01
N GLN A 164 -26.16 7.51 13.45
CA GLN A 164 -26.02 7.06 14.83
C GLN A 164 -25.58 8.22 15.73
N LEU A 165 -24.91 7.90 16.84
CA LEU A 165 -24.53 8.91 17.82
C LEU A 165 -23.53 9.92 17.24
N GLU A 166 -23.81 11.19 17.44
CA GLU A 166 -22.91 12.29 17.10
C GLU A 166 -21.72 12.38 18.08
N PRO A 167 -20.63 13.06 17.68
CA PRO A 167 -19.47 13.24 18.56
C PRO A 167 -19.86 13.99 19.84
N VAL A 168 -19.33 13.53 20.98
CA VAL A 168 -19.56 14.19 22.26
C VAL A 168 -18.81 15.51 22.32
N VAL A 169 -19.52 16.60 22.56
CA VAL A 169 -18.98 17.95 22.73
C VAL A 169 -19.47 18.50 24.08
N THR A 170 -18.51 18.90 24.92
CA THR A 170 -18.83 19.51 26.22
C THR A 170 -19.38 20.92 26.05
N ALA A 171 -20.14 21.41 27.01
CA ALA A 171 -20.80 22.71 26.90
C ALA A 171 -19.82 23.88 26.67
N ASP A 172 -18.65 23.82 27.30
CA ASP A 172 -17.58 24.82 27.20
C ASP A 172 -16.87 24.83 25.82
N THR A 173 -16.91 23.72 25.09
CA THR A 173 -16.23 23.60 23.78
C THR A 173 -17.18 23.69 22.58
N ARG A 174 -18.48 23.61 22.83
CA ARG A 174 -19.54 23.61 21.80
C ARG A 174 -19.48 24.83 20.89
N ASP A 175 -19.43 26.03 21.49
CA ASP A 175 -19.40 27.28 20.73
C ASP A 175 -18.12 27.44 19.90
N ILE A 176 -17.01 26.94 20.41
CA ILE A 176 -15.73 27.01 19.73
C ILE A 176 -15.77 26.12 18.48
N ILE A 177 -16.25 24.89 18.63
CA ILE A 177 -16.36 23.93 17.50
C ILE A 177 -17.39 24.43 16.49
N ALA A 178 -18.53 24.95 16.95
CA ALA A 178 -19.56 25.46 16.07
C ALA A 178 -19.08 26.65 15.22
N ARG A 179 -18.29 27.56 15.80
CA ARG A 179 -17.71 28.71 15.05
C ARG A 179 -16.74 28.27 13.99
N GLN A 180 -15.93 27.24 14.26
CA GLN A 180 -14.83 26.86 13.40
C GLN A 180 -15.21 25.84 12.32
N TYR A 181 -16.15 24.95 12.65
CA TYR A 181 -16.55 23.81 11.81
C TYR A 181 -18.04 23.78 11.46
N GLY A 182 -18.84 24.64 12.07
CA GLY A 182 -20.31 24.64 11.94
C GLY A 182 -20.95 23.47 12.70
N THR A 183 -20.42 22.26 12.59
CA THR A 183 -20.86 21.07 13.33
C THR A 183 -19.68 20.24 13.80
N PRO A 184 -19.85 19.38 14.84
CA PRO A 184 -18.75 18.56 15.33
C PRO A 184 -18.45 17.34 14.44
N HIS A 185 -19.28 17.03 13.46
CA HIS A 185 -19.14 15.80 12.65
C HIS A 185 -17.85 15.78 11.86
N PHE A 186 -17.21 14.61 11.77
CA PHE A 186 -15.92 14.41 11.11
C PHE A 186 -15.87 14.94 9.68
N PHE A 187 -16.97 14.81 8.93
CA PHE A 187 -17.06 15.24 7.53
C PHE A 187 -17.06 16.78 7.34
N ASN A 188 -17.15 17.55 8.43
CA ASN A 188 -16.96 18.99 8.44
C ASN A 188 -15.49 19.39 8.68
N ALA A 189 -14.56 18.44 8.79
CA ALA A 189 -13.14 18.75 8.86
C ALA A 189 -12.68 19.49 7.60
N LYS A 190 -11.86 20.52 7.78
CA LYS A 190 -11.40 21.40 6.69
C LYS A 190 -10.58 20.69 5.65
N VAL A 191 -9.89 19.61 6.04
CA VAL A 191 -9.10 18.77 5.12
C VAL A 191 -9.93 18.20 3.97
N PHE A 192 -11.24 18.02 4.16
CA PHE A 192 -12.14 17.53 3.10
C PHE A 192 -12.52 18.60 2.05
N GLU A 193 -12.10 19.84 2.25
CA GLU A 193 -12.11 20.85 1.17
C GLU A 193 -11.00 20.60 0.14
N GLU A 194 -9.90 19.95 0.59
CA GLU A 194 -8.75 19.59 -0.25
C GLU A 194 -8.81 18.14 -0.76
N LEU A 195 -9.57 17.26 -0.11
CA LEU A 195 -9.64 15.83 -0.37
C LEU A 195 -11.09 15.39 -0.61
N THR A 196 -11.34 14.75 -1.74
CA THR A 196 -12.65 14.11 -1.99
C THR A 196 -12.74 12.82 -1.19
N LEU A 197 -13.72 12.74 -0.30
CA LEU A 197 -14.12 11.54 0.41
C LEU A 197 -15.19 10.81 -0.40
N VAL A 198 -14.99 9.54 -0.71
CA VAL A 198 -15.94 8.73 -1.50
C VAL A 198 -16.89 7.99 -0.54
N PRO A 199 -18.15 8.41 -0.41
CA PRO A 199 -19.08 7.78 0.52
C PRO A 199 -19.81 6.61 -0.15
N ILE A 200 -19.57 5.40 0.37
CA ILE A 200 -20.24 4.16 -0.05
C ILE A 200 -21.18 3.69 1.06
N GLU A 201 -22.45 3.62 0.77
CA GLU A 201 -23.46 3.11 1.69
C GLU A 201 -23.81 1.65 1.34
N LEU A 202 -23.66 0.76 2.31
CA LEU A 202 -24.13 -0.62 2.23
C LEU A 202 -25.63 -0.65 2.46
N ARG A 203 -26.40 -1.02 1.45
CA ARG A 203 -27.87 -1.00 1.49
C ARG A 203 -28.50 -2.32 1.92
N LYS A 204 -27.87 -3.45 1.64
CA LYS A 204 -28.39 -4.80 1.95
C LYS A 204 -28.31 -5.04 3.46
N VAL A 205 -29.45 -5.26 4.11
CA VAL A 205 -29.54 -5.56 5.55
C VAL A 205 -29.53 -7.06 5.77
N TYR A 206 -28.73 -7.55 6.71
CA TYR A 206 -28.57 -8.97 7.06
C TYR A 206 -29.08 -9.32 8.47
N ARG A 207 -29.31 -8.32 9.32
CA ARG A 207 -29.61 -8.51 10.75
C ARG A 207 -31.10 -8.63 11.04
N GLN A 208 -31.90 -7.75 10.48
CA GLN A 208 -33.35 -7.72 10.67
C GLN A 208 -34.03 -8.45 9.52
N SER A 209 -35.00 -9.32 9.85
CA SER A 209 -35.74 -10.12 8.87
C SER A 209 -37.15 -9.60 8.58
N ASP A 210 -37.68 -8.71 9.47
CA ASP A 210 -39.00 -8.11 9.31
C ASP A 210 -38.92 -6.83 8.44
N PRO A 211 -39.48 -6.85 7.20
CA PRO A 211 -39.44 -5.69 6.30
C PRO A 211 -40.18 -4.46 6.87
N GLY A 212 -41.25 -4.68 7.66
CA GLY A 212 -42.02 -3.60 8.29
C GLY A 212 -41.19 -2.84 9.30
N PHE A 213 -40.49 -3.59 10.16
CA PHE A 213 -39.59 -3.01 11.16
C PHE A 213 -38.38 -2.32 10.53
N VAL A 214 -37.77 -2.91 9.48
CA VAL A 214 -36.68 -2.27 8.73
C VAL A 214 -37.14 -0.95 8.14
N SER A 215 -38.33 -0.89 7.52
CA SER A 215 -38.88 0.32 6.93
C SER A 215 -39.19 1.41 7.97
N LEU A 216 -39.67 1.00 9.16
CA LEU A 216 -39.88 1.90 10.30
C LEU A 216 -38.54 2.49 10.80
N LEU A 217 -37.53 1.63 10.98
CA LEU A 217 -36.19 2.08 11.40
C LEU A 217 -35.57 3.03 10.37
N ASP A 218 -35.83 2.86 9.09
CA ASP A 218 -35.36 3.75 8.03
C ASP A 218 -35.94 5.15 8.18
N ARG A 219 -37.25 5.26 8.38
CA ARG A 219 -37.89 6.57 8.62
C ARG A 219 -37.44 7.24 9.91
N VAL A 220 -37.22 6.45 10.95
CA VAL A 220 -36.65 6.96 12.21
C VAL A 220 -35.21 7.43 11.99
N ARG A 221 -34.40 6.68 11.25
CA ARG A 221 -33.02 7.02 10.91
C ARG A 221 -32.96 8.35 10.16
N ASP A 222 -33.84 8.53 9.18
CA ASP A 222 -33.85 9.72 8.35
C ASP A 222 -34.52 10.93 9.02
N GLY A 223 -35.06 10.76 10.24
CA GLY A 223 -35.71 11.83 11.03
C GLY A 223 -37.13 12.15 10.56
N HIS A 224 -37.78 11.28 9.81
CA HIS A 224 -39.10 11.48 9.24
C HIS A 224 -40.07 10.34 9.62
N PRO A 225 -40.30 10.05 10.92
CA PRO A 225 -41.26 9.05 11.32
C PRO A 225 -42.69 9.51 10.95
N THR A 226 -43.51 8.58 10.49
CA THR A 226 -44.92 8.87 10.29
C THR A 226 -45.70 8.80 11.61
N PRO A 227 -46.87 9.41 11.73
CA PRO A 227 -47.73 9.25 12.91
C PRO A 227 -48.05 7.77 13.19
N CYS A 228 -48.16 6.94 12.15
CA CYS A 228 -48.36 5.52 12.29
C CYS A 228 -47.14 4.83 12.92
N ASP A 229 -45.90 5.21 12.54
CA ASP A 229 -44.68 4.69 13.15
C ASP A 229 -44.62 5.00 14.63
N LEU A 230 -44.88 6.25 15.01
CA LEU A 230 -44.94 6.68 16.43
C LEU A 230 -45.98 5.91 17.20
N SER A 231 -47.19 5.74 16.61
CA SER A 231 -48.26 4.94 17.24
C SER A 231 -47.81 3.48 17.42
N THR A 232 -47.19 2.87 16.40
CA THR A 232 -46.70 1.49 16.42
C THR A 232 -45.62 1.29 17.47
N ILE A 233 -44.66 2.23 17.56
CA ILE A 233 -43.60 2.17 18.60
C ILE A 233 -44.21 2.37 19.98
N ASN A 234 -45.08 3.40 20.17
CA ASN A 234 -45.67 3.73 21.45
C ASN A 234 -46.73 2.72 21.96
N ALA A 235 -47.26 1.87 21.08
CA ALA A 235 -48.05 0.70 21.47
C ALA A 235 -47.27 -0.30 22.32
N ARG A 236 -45.93 -0.17 22.39
CA ARG A 236 -45.04 -0.99 23.20
C ARG A 236 -44.72 -0.42 24.57
N VAL A 237 -45.37 0.69 24.95
CA VAL A 237 -45.20 1.28 26.28
C VAL A 237 -45.76 0.36 27.35
N THR A 238 -44.99 0.17 28.40
CA THR A 238 -45.29 -0.73 29.51
C THR A 238 -44.82 -0.11 30.85
N THR A 239 -45.22 -0.64 31.97
CA THR A 239 -44.77 -0.18 33.28
C THR A 239 -43.58 -0.98 33.80
N ARG A 240 -42.82 -0.39 34.75
CA ARG A 240 -41.69 -1.10 35.40
C ARG A 240 -42.15 -2.35 36.09
N GLU A 241 -43.34 -2.35 36.71
CA GLU A 241 -43.93 -3.50 37.40
C GLU A 241 -44.19 -4.64 36.39
N GLN A 242 -44.70 -4.34 35.21
CA GLN A 242 -44.98 -5.32 34.18
C GLN A 242 -43.70 -5.91 33.59
N VAL A 243 -42.62 -5.10 33.46
CA VAL A 243 -41.33 -5.57 32.94
C VAL A 243 -40.59 -6.39 33.98
N TYR A 244 -40.60 -5.95 35.23
CA TYR A 244 -39.71 -6.46 36.27
C TYR A 244 -40.41 -7.14 37.44
N GLY A 245 -41.73 -6.98 37.59
CA GLY A 245 -42.52 -7.44 38.76
C GLY A 245 -43.30 -8.72 38.56
N GLY A 246 -43.33 -9.29 37.36
CA GLY A 246 -44.01 -10.56 37.07
C GLY A 246 -43.39 -11.75 37.75
N PRO A 247 -44.17 -12.84 38.06
CA PRO A 247 -43.60 -14.09 38.57
C PRO A 247 -42.57 -14.61 37.55
N LYS A 248 -41.48 -15.21 38.07
CA LYS A 248 -40.31 -15.73 37.32
C LYS A 248 -40.65 -16.89 36.33
N GLU A 249 -41.88 -16.94 35.80
CA GLU A 249 -42.34 -18.02 34.92
C GLU A 249 -41.99 -17.89 33.45
N ASN A 250 -41.51 -16.70 32.98
CA ASN A 250 -40.97 -16.60 31.65
C ASN A 250 -39.50 -17.09 31.63
N LYS A 251 -39.35 -18.39 31.70
CA LYS A 251 -38.10 -19.11 31.52
C LYS A 251 -37.59 -18.86 30.08
N GLY A 252 -36.79 -17.84 29.89
CA GLY A 252 -36.11 -17.57 28.61
C GLY A 252 -35.98 -16.13 28.19
N GLU A 253 -36.79 -15.20 28.70
CA GLU A 253 -36.66 -13.77 28.36
C GLU A 253 -35.76 -13.03 29.36
N LEU A 254 -34.60 -12.58 28.90
CA LEU A 254 -33.66 -11.78 29.67
C LEU A 254 -33.60 -10.35 29.06
N PRO A 255 -34.60 -9.49 29.35
CA PRO A 255 -34.65 -8.15 28.75
C PRO A 255 -33.52 -7.28 29.29
N VAL A 256 -32.89 -6.51 28.40
CA VAL A 256 -31.87 -5.52 28.73
C VAL A 256 -32.50 -4.13 28.67
N THR A 257 -32.32 -3.34 29.74
CA THR A 257 -32.74 -1.93 29.73
C THR A 257 -31.67 -1.09 29.04
N ILE A 258 -32.04 -0.39 28.00
CA ILE A 258 -31.16 0.60 27.32
C ILE A 258 -31.64 2.00 27.76
N ALA A 259 -30.76 2.70 28.46
CA ALA A 259 -31.04 4.02 28.98
C ALA A 259 -30.10 5.10 28.42
N THR A 260 -30.56 6.32 28.37
CA THR A 260 -29.79 7.48 27.86
C THR A 260 -28.70 7.95 28.84
N ARG A 261 -28.85 7.66 30.16
CA ARG A 261 -28.01 8.20 31.23
C ARG A 261 -27.31 7.09 32.00
N ARG A 262 -26.02 7.31 32.34
CA ARG A 262 -25.17 6.36 33.05
C ARG A 262 -25.64 6.12 34.49
N ASP A 263 -26.00 7.20 35.20
CA ASP A 263 -26.50 7.11 36.60
C ASP A 263 -27.73 6.19 36.70
N LEU A 264 -28.63 6.26 35.72
CA LEU A 264 -29.81 5.37 35.67
C LEU A 264 -29.41 3.89 35.47
N VAL A 265 -28.44 3.63 34.61
CA VAL A 265 -27.92 2.29 34.37
C VAL A 265 -27.26 1.70 35.61
N ASP A 266 -26.40 2.46 36.27
CA ASP A 266 -25.69 2.03 37.47
C ASP A 266 -26.69 1.76 38.62
N ASN A 267 -27.70 2.60 38.78
CA ASN A 267 -28.76 2.39 39.78
C ASN A 267 -29.55 1.10 39.50
N ILE A 268 -29.98 0.88 38.26
CA ILE A 268 -30.74 -0.35 37.91
C ILE A 268 -29.90 -1.58 38.16
N ASN A 269 -28.64 -1.63 37.73
CA ASN A 269 -27.76 -2.77 37.91
C ASN A 269 -27.48 -3.03 39.40
N ASN A 270 -27.18 -2.02 40.19
CA ASN A 270 -26.94 -2.13 41.62
C ASN A 270 -28.20 -2.56 42.43
N GLU A 271 -29.35 -1.96 42.11
CA GLU A 271 -30.63 -2.35 42.73
C GLU A 271 -30.94 -3.83 42.46
N ARG A 272 -30.78 -4.24 41.20
CA ARG A 272 -31.04 -5.62 40.77
C ARG A 272 -30.07 -6.64 41.42
N LEU A 273 -28.78 -6.31 41.44
CA LEU A 273 -27.77 -7.15 42.10
C LEU A 273 -28.04 -7.22 43.61
N GLY A 274 -28.41 -6.09 44.24
CA GLY A 274 -28.76 -6.02 45.64
C GLY A 274 -29.97 -6.87 46.01
N ALA A 275 -30.97 -6.98 45.13
CA ALA A 275 -32.19 -7.75 45.35
C ALA A 275 -31.99 -9.28 45.31
N LEU A 276 -30.88 -9.75 44.77
CA LEU A 276 -30.52 -11.18 44.79
C LEU A 276 -30.08 -11.61 46.19
N ARG A 277 -30.62 -12.74 46.66
CA ARG A 277 -30.33 -13.28 48.00
C ARG A 277 -29.02 -14.05 48.10
N SER A 278 -28.46 -14.49 46.97
CA SER A 278 -27.20 -15.23 46.91
C SER A 278 -26.01 -14.37 47.36
N PRO A 279 -24.95 -14.97 47.91
CA PRO A 279 -23.75 -14.24 48.33
C PRO A 279 -23.11 -13.56 47.15
N ALA A 280 -22.51 -12.38 47.39
CA ALA A 280 -21.75 -11.67 46.38
C ALA A 280 -20.32 -12.24 46.31
N VAL A 281 -19.87 -12.52 45.11
CA VAL A 281 -18.48 -12.91 44.80
C VAL A 281 -17.89 -11.83 43.95
N THR A 282 -16.69 -11.34 44.32
CA THR A 282 -15.96 -10.33 43.58
C THR A 282 -14.75 -10.98 42.91
N LEU A 283 -14.76 -11.01 41.60
CA LEU A 283 -13.70 -11.56 40.75
C LEU A 283 -12.78 -10.40 40.32
N THR A 284 -11.52 -10.48 40.73
CA THR A 284 -10.55 -9.40 40.47
C THR A 284 -9.74 -9.68 39.20
N GLY A 285 -9.89 -8.84 38.21
CA GLY A 285 -9.12 -8.91 36.96
C GLY A 285 -7.66 -8.52 37.14
N GLN A 286 -6.80 -9.25 36.44
CA GLN A 286 -5.35 -9.06 36.48
C GLN A 286 -4.89 -8.18 35.34
N ILE A 287 -4.05 -7.17 35.63
CA ILE A 287 -3.40 -6.30 34.63
C ILE A 287 -1.92 -6.61 34.64
N GLU A 288 -1.36 -6.90 33.49
CA GLU A 288 0.06 -7.07 33.26
C GLU A 288 0.54 -5.99 32.27
N GLY A 289 1.65 -5.32 32.60
CA GLY A 289 2.18 -4.26 31.77
C GLY A 289 1.30 -3.00 31.75
N ASP A 290 1.22 -2.33 30.59
CA ASP A 290 0.47 -1.07 30.42
C ASP A 290 -0.91 -1.35 29.81
N PHE A 291 -1.95 -1.29 30.63
CA PHE A 291 -3.34 -1.39 30.18
C PHE A 291 -4.19 -0.28 30.84
N PRO A 292 -4.62 0.75 30.11
CA PRO A 292 -5.35 1.88 30.68
C PRO A 292 -6.70 1.49 31.24
N GLU A 293 -7.03 1.94 32.45
CA GLU A 293 -8.34 1.66 33.09
C GLU A 293 -9.54 2.11 32.25
N ALA A 294 -9.41 3.22 31.55
CA ALA A 294 -10.46 3.71 30.66
C ALA A 294 -10.75 2.79 29.46
N SER A 295 -9.85 1.85 29.17
CA SER A 295 -9.96 0.90 28.06
C SER A 295 -10.40 -0.49 28.52
N LEU A 296 -10.66 -0.71 29.81
CA LEU A 296 -11.10 -1.99 30.33
C LEU A 296 -12.45 -2.40 29.72
N PRO A 297 -12.54 -3.57 29.09
CA PRO A 297 -13.79 -4.04 28.45
C PRO A 297 -14.85 -4.42 29.45
N THR A 298 -14.44 -4.87 30.64
CA THR A 298 -15.30 -5.15 31.80
C THR A 298 -14.69 -4.56 33.07
N ASP A 299 -15.43 -4.60 34.16
CA ASP A 299 -14.99 -4.00 35.42
C ASP A 299 -13.82 -4.82 36.01
N ARG A 300 -12.77 -4.14 36.52
CA ARG A 300 -11.64 -4.81 37.13
C ARG A 300 -12.06 -5.64 38.36
N GLU A 301 -12.93 -5.07 39.15
CA GLU A 301 -13.58 -5.78 40.27
C GLU A 301 -15.02 -6.12 39.82
N LEU A 302 -15.17 -7.29 39.25
CA LEU A 302 -16.47 -7.80 38.78
C LEU A 302 -17.19 -8.48 39.90
N THR A 303 -18.19 -7.82 40.47
CA THR A 303 -19.04 -8.38 41.52
C THR A 303 -20.26 -9.06 40.91
N LEU A 304 -20.40 -10.34 41.13
CA LEU A 304 -21.49 -11.18 40.64
C LEU A 304 -22.19 -11.88 41.78
N LYS A 305 -23.41 -12.34 41.53
CA LYS A 305 -24.20 -13.26 42.38
C LYS A 305 -24.84 -14.32 41.50
N GLU A 306 -25.08 -15.48 42.03
CA GLU A 306 -25.95 -16.45 41.35
C GLU A 306 -27.33 -15.84 41.10
N GLY A 307 -27.83 -15.99 39.86
CA GLY A 307 -29.03 -15.33 39.37
C GLY A 307 -28.78 -13.96 38.77
N ALA A 308 -27.52 -13.47 38.76
CA ALA A 308 -27.21 -12.20 38.12
C ALA A 308 -27.35 -12.29 36.58
N GLN A 309 -27.98 -11.28 36.01
CA GLN A 309 -28.03 -11.12 34.55
C GLN A 309 -26.74 -10.51 34.07
N VAL A 310 -26.06 -11.23 33.19
CA VAL A 310 -24.79 -10.79 32.62
C VAL A 310 -24.83 -10.81 31.09
N MET A 311 -23.90 -10.09 30.50
CA MET A 311 -23.69 -10.04 29.07
C MET A 311 -22.24 -10.43 28.77
N PHE A 312 -22.05 -11.25 27.74
CA PHE A 312 -20.75 -11.52 27.21
C PHE A 312 -20.20 -10.31 26.45
N VAL A 313 -19.00 -9.89 26.77
CA VAL A 313 -18.35 -8.71 26.16
C VAL A 313 -17.33 -9.09 25.07
N ARG A 314 -17.28 -10.36 24.71
CA ARG A 314 -16.40 -10.90 23.66
C ARG A 314 -17.05 -12.08 22.94
N ASN A 315 -16.69 -12.27 21.66
CA ASN A 315 -17.10 -13.45 20.90
C ASN A 315 -16.28 -14.66 21.36
N ASP A 316 -16.92 -15.76 21.59
CA ASP A 316 -16.23 -17.04 21.86
C ASP A 316 -15.53 -17.57 20.60
N PRO A 317 -14.28 -18.04 20.69
CA PRO A 317 -13.58 -18.66 19.57
C PRO A 317 -14.29 -19.88 18.98
N GLU A 318 -14.97 -20.66 19.82
CA GLU A 318 -15.75 -21.86 19.44
C GLU A 318 -17.18 -21.52 19.00
N ARG A 319 -17.54 -20.24 18.99
CA ARG A 319 -18.88 -19.72 18.60
C ARG A 319 -20.03 -20.17 19.51
N ARG A 320 -19.76 -20.52 20.76
CA ARG A 320 -20.78 -20.85 21.76
C ARG A 320 -21.65 -19.63 22.11
N TRP A 321 -21.06 -18.44 22.09
CA TRP A 321 -21.73 -17.15 22.24
C TRP A 321 -21.06 -16.04 21.42
N VAL A 322 -21.75 -14.93 21.27
CA VAL A 322 -21.23 -13.72 20.62
C VAL A 322 -21.28 -12.53 21.60
N ASN A 323 -20.49 -11.50 21.32
CA ASN A 323 -20.54 -10.26 22.09
C ASN A 323 -21.96 -9.69 22.07
N GLY A 324 -22.50 -9.40 23.26
CA GLY A 324 -23.89 -8.96 23.45
C GLY A 324 -24.86 -10.10 23.82
N THR A 325 -24.46 -11.38 23.79
CA THR A 325 -25.29 -12.48 24.27
C THR A 325 -25.55 -12.29 25.77
N ILE A 326 -26.80 -12.43 26.17
CA ILE A 326 -27.24 -12.30 27.56
C ILE A 326 -27.42 -13.69 28.20
N GLY A 327 -27.07 -13.82 29.48
CA GLY A 327 -27.26 -15.03 30.25
C GLY A 327 -27.50 -14.73 31.74
N LEU A 328 -27.86 -15.78 32.47
CA LEU A 328 -27.98 -15.78 33.92
C LEU A 328 -26.83 -16.58 34.54
N VAL A 329 -26.21 -16.03 35.55
CA VAL A 329 -25.17 -16.71 36.32
C VAL A 329 -25.78 -17.81 37.14
N GLU A 330 -25.33 -19.04 36.99
CA GLU A 330 -25.80 -20.22 37.79
C GLU A 330 -24.80 -20.66 38.84
N SER A 331 -23.49 -20.50 38.55
CA SER A 331 -22.43 -20.85 39.49
C SER A 331 -21.26 -19.91 39.35
N ILE A 332 -20.54 -19.68 40.41
CA ILE A 332 -19.35 -18.81 40.43
C ILE A 332 -18.27 -19.52 41.25
N ASP A 333 -17.12 -19.74 40.63
CA ASP A 333 -15.90 -20.11 41.32
C ASP A 333 -14.72 -19.25 40.78
N ASP A 334 -13.52 -19.46 41.31
CA ASP A 334 -12.35 -18.64 40.95
C ASP A 334 -11.85 -18.88 39.53
N GLU A 335 -12.15 -20.01 38.93
CA GLU A 335 -11.68 -20.42 37.59
C GLU A 335 -12.80 -20.35 36.54
N HIS A 336 -14.07 -20.53 36.96
CA HIS A 336 -15.19 -20.64 36.04
C HIS A 336 -16.42 -19.88 36.54
N VAL A 337 -17.14 -19.29 35.61
CA VAL A 337 -18.50 -18.78 35.85
C VAL A 337 -19.48 -19.53 34.95
N GLY A 338 -20.40 -20.28 35.55
CA GLY A 338 -21.48 -20.94 34.82
C GLY A 338 -22.54 -19.95 34.40
N VAL A 339 -22.75 -19.76 33.10
CA VAL A 339 -23.76 -18.84 32.57
C VAL A 339 -24.74 -19.57 31.67
N ARG A 340 -26.04 -19.51 32.00
CA ARG A 340 -27.11 -20.07 31.20
C ARG A 340 -27.66 -18.99 30.24
N THR A 341 -27.58 -19.27 28.97
CA THR A 341 -28.10 -18.41 27.91
C THR A 341 -29.60 -18.65 27.63
N ALA A 342 -30.23 -17.75 26.85
CA ALA A 342 -31.68 -17.81 26.59
C ALA A 342 -32.14 -19.07 25.85
N ASP A 343 -31.25 -19.73 25.10
CA ASP A 343 -31.48 -21.04 24.44
C ASP A 343 -31.45 -22.23 25.42
N GLY A 344 -31.22 -21.95 26.72
CA GLY A 344 -31.18 -22.96 27.78
C GLY A 344 -29.83 -23.67 27.96
N LEU A 345 -28.83 -23.34 27.14
CA LEU A 345 -27.49 -23.92 27.24
C LEU A 345 -26.71 -23.31 28.42
N LEU A 346 -26.03 -24.18 29.17
CA LEU A 346 -25.13 -23.76 30.22
C LEU A 346 -23.70 -23.72 29.68
N HIS A 347 -23.07 -22.54 29.76
CA HIS A 347 -21.70 -22.32 29.33
C HIS A 347 -20.79 -22.14 30.55
N SER A 348 -19.68 -22.87 30.58
CA SER A 348 -18.58 -22.61 31.51
C SER A 348 -17.71 -21.53 30.90
N VAL A 349 -17.63 -20.39 31.56
CA VAL A 349 -16.91 -19.21 31.13
C VAL A 349 -15.62 -19.11 31.91
N GLU A 350 -14.51 -19.00 31.22
CA GLU A 350 -13.17 -18.83 31.79
C GLU A 350 -12.70 -17.36 31.64
N PRO A 351 -11.75 -16.92 32.46
CA PRO A 351 -11.13 -15.62 32.26
C PRO A 351 -10.47 -15.54 30.88
N GLU A 352 -10.69 -14.42 30.19
CA GLU A 352 -10.09 -14.14 28.91
C GLU A 352 -9.08 -13.00 28.99
N ARG A 353 -8.09 -13.05 28.11
CA ARG A 353 -7.03 -12.06 28.02
C ARG A 353 -7.29 -11.09 26.90
N TRP A 354 -7.24 -9.79 27.20
CA TRP A 354 -7.25 -8.70 26.23
C TRP A 354 -5.87 -8.07 26.18
N SER A 355 -5.39 -7.80 24.98
CA SER A 355 -4.08 -7.18 24.78
C SER A 355 -4.24 -5.70 24.43
N ASN A 356 -3.46 -4.85 25.10
CA ASN A 356 -3.23 -3.49 24.65
C ASN A 356 -2.06 -3.52 23.67
N ILE A 357 -2.33 -3.30 22.39
CA ILE A 357 -1.34 -3.39 21.32
C ILE A 357 -0.81 -2.02 20.92
N ARG A 358 0.45 -1.99 20.47
CA ARG A 358 1.05 -0.89 19.76
C ARG A 358 1.55 -1.37 18.39
N TYR A 359 1.39 -0.55 17.38
CA TYR A 359 1.94 -0.84 16.06
C TYR A 359 3.40 -0.38 16.00
N GLU A 360 4.28 -1.21 15.44
CA GLU A 360 5.68 -0.88 15.17
C GLU A 360 6.04 -1.26 13.74
N TYR A 361 6.87 -0.43 13.11
CA TYR A 361 7.36 -0.72 11.76
C TYR A 361 8.70 -1.44 11.81
N ASP A 362 8.78 -2.61 11.20
CA ASP A 362 10.01 -3.37 11.04
C ASP A 362 10.68 -2.98 9.71
N GLU A 363 11.85 -2.33 9.81
CA GLU A 363 12.62 -1.88 8.65
C GLU A 363 13.18 -3.02 7.78
N LYS A 364 13.39 -4.21 8.36
CA LYS A 364 13.95 -5.35 7.63
C LYS A 364 12.90 -6.04 6.76
N THR A 365 11.70 -6.17 7.28
CA THR A 365 10.60 -6.85 6.59
C THR A 365 9.66 -5.88 5.88
N HIS A 366 9.81 -4.58 6.10
CA HIS A 366 8.90 -3.52 5.64
C HIS A 366 7.43 -3.76 6.04
N LYS A 367 7.21 -4.39 7.21
CA LYS A 367 5.88 -4.71 7.72
C LYS A 367 5.57 -3.92 8.98
N VAL A 368 4.28 -3.65 9.19
CA VAL A 368 3.75 -3.15 10.46
C VAL A 368 3.46 -4.36 11.34
N ASN A 369 4.10 -4.41 12.50
CA ASN A 369 3.91 -5.46 13.50
C ASN A 369 3.11 -4.93 14.69
N GLU A 370 2.34 -5.81 15.31
CA GLU A 370 1.63 -5.54 16.54
C GLU A 370 2.53 -5.92 17.72
N VAL A 371 2.76 -4.98 18.64
CA VAL A 371 3.53 -5.18 19.87
C VAL A 371 2.59 -5.02 21.05
N GLU A 372 2.48 -6.04 21.89
CA GLU A 372 1.70 -5.98 23.10
C GLU A 372 2.42 -5.11 24.15
N LEU A 373 1.72 -4.11 24.68
CA LEU A 373 2.20 -3.24 25.76
C LEU A 373 1.81 -3.76 27.12
N GLY A 374 0.68 -4.42 27.17
CA GLY A 374 0.15 -5.00 28.38
C GLY A 374 -1.12 -5.79 28.10
N SER A 375 -1.59 -6.50 29.10
CA SER A 375 -2.79 -7.29 29.00
C SER A 375 -3.69 -7.12 30.21
N PHE A 376 -4.97 -7.39 30.00
CA PHE A 376 -5.97 -7.47 31.03
C PHE A 376 -6.65 -8.83 30.95
N THR A 377 -6.63 -9.58 32.03
CA THR A 377 -7.27 -10.90 32.14
C THR A 377 -8.43 -10.82 33.12
N GLN A 378 -9.63 -11.12 32.68
CA GLN A 378 -10.85 -11.12 33.46
C GLN A 378 -11.91 -11.98 32.78
N PHE A 379 -12.94 -12.38 33.47
CA PHE A 379 -14.10 -12.99 32.85
C PHE A 379 -14.75 -12.05 31.83
N PRO A 380 -15.08 -12.52 30.62
CA PRO A 380 -15.66 -11.70 29.56
C PRO A 380 -17.14 -11.39 29.82
N LEU A 381 -17.47 -10.98 31.03
CA LEU A 381 -18.82 -10.77 31.53
C LEU A 381 -19.00 -9.35 32.11
N LYS A 382 -20.21 -8.83 32.01
CA LYS A 382 -20.63 -7.57 32.62
C LYS A 382 -22.07 -7.65 33.08
N LEU A 383 -22.43 -6.96 34.18
CA LEU A 383 -23.85 -6.83 34.58
C LEU A 383 -24.65 -6.19 33.43
N ALA A 384 -25.79 -6.77 33.12
CA ALA A 384 -26.55 -6.44 31.93
C ALA A 384 -28.07 -6.36 32.14
N TRP A 385 -28.54 -6.00 33.33
CA TRP A 385 -29.92 -5.56 33.46
C TRP A 385 -30.17 -4.20 32.79
N ALA A 386 -29.14 -3.31 32.79
CA ALA A 386 -29.17 -2.05 32.09
C ALA A 386 -27.84 -1.69 31.46
N LEU A 387 -27.90 -1.02 30.29
CA LEU A 387 -26.78 -0.48 29.53
C LEU A 387 -27.08 0.92 29.04
N THR A 388 -26.05 1.75 28.82
CA THR A 388 -26.28 3.03 28.12
C THR A 388 -26.45 2.82 26.62
N VAL A 389 -27.17 3.72 25.94
CA VAL A 389 -27.29 3.74 24.46
C VAL A 389 -25.92 3.70 23.82
N HIS A 390 -24.94 4.48 24.33
CA HIS A 390 -23.56 4.48 23.82
C HIS A 390 -22.87 3.12 23.93
N LYS A 391 -23.01 2.44 25.10
CA LYS A 391 -22.39 1.12 25.30
C LYS A 391 -23.11 0.00 24.54
N SER A 392 -24.39 0.18 24.18
CA SER A 392 -25.13 -0.75 23.35
C SER A 392 -24.81 -0.66 21.85
N GLN A 393 -24.02 0.34 21.44
CA GLN A 393 -23.64 0.52 20.04
C GLN A 393 -22.87 -0.70 19.51
N GLY A 394 -23.18 -1.16 18.30
CA GLY A 394 -22.64 -2.41 17.74
C GLY A 394 -23.32 -3.68 18.20
N MET A 395 -24.03 -3.70 19.34
CA MET A 395 -24.70 -4.88 19.91
C MET A 395 -26.09 -5.11 19.32
N THR A 396 -26.62 -6.33 19.53
CA THR A 396 -27.96 -6.73 19.09
C THR A 396 -28.58 -7.63 20.13
N PHE A 397 -29.84 -7.39 20.45
CA PHE A 397 -30.61 -8.12 21.46
C PHE A 397 -31.91 -8.64 20.86
N ASP A 398 -32.43 -9.71 21.44
CA ASP A 398 -33.75 -10.22 21.08
C ASP A 398 -34.85 -9.48 21.83
N ASN A 399 -34.61 -9.10 23.10
CA ASN A 399 -35.53 -8.37 23.96
C ASN A 399 -34.85 -7.15 24.59
N VAL A 400 -35.42 -5.95 24.41
CA VAL A 400 -34.93 -4.70 24.99
C VAL A 400 -36.04 -3.91 25.67
N VAL A 401 -35.68 -3.26 26.76
CA VAL A 401 -36.50 -2.25 27.43
C VAL A 401 -35.85 -0.88 27.21
N LEU A 402 -36.53 0.05 26.57
CA LEU A 402 -35.99 1.35 26.30
C LEU A 402 -36.51 2.37 27.34
N ASP A 403 -35.58 3.02 28.04
CA ASP A 403 -35.88 4.07 28.99
C ASP A 403 -35.23 5.40 28.55
N PHE A 404 -36.01 6.24 27.90
CA PHE A 404 -35.56 7.58 27.48
C PHE A 404 -35.66 8.61 28.59
N GLY A 405 -36.28 8.27 29.74
CA GLY A 405 -36.49 9.18 30.85
C GLY A 405 -37.29 10.43 30.42
N ARG A 406 -36.60 11.58 30.33
CA ARG A 406 -37.20 12.85 29.90
C ARG A 406 -37.11 13.10 28.39
N GLY A 407 -36.74 12.13 27.60
CA GLY A 407 -36.56 12.21 26.15
C GLY A 407 -35.11 11.98 25.68
N ALA A 408 -34.91 11.90 24.35
CA ALA A 408 -33.60 11.88 23.77
C ALA A 408 -33.00 13.29 23.79
N PHE A 409 -31.70 13.40 24.12
CA PHE A 409 -31.02 14.70 24.22
C PHE A 409 -29.97 14.93 23.11
N ALA A 410 -29.68 13.93 22.29
CA ALA A 410 -28.72 14.00 21.18
C ALA A 410 -29.29 13.33 19.94
N GLY A 411 -28.83 13.78 18.77
CA GLY A 411 -29.18 13.19 17.48
C GLY A 411 -28.83 11.72 17.40
N GLY A 412 -29.67 10.93 16.75
CA GLY A 412 -29.47 9.50 16.52
C GLY A 412 -29.73 8.58 17.71
N GLN A 413 -29.93 9.07 18.94
CA GLN A 413 -30.13 8.23 20.13
C GLN A 413 -31.34 7.29 19.99
N SER A 414 -32.48 7.82 19.53
CA SER A 414 -33.69 7.00 19.34
C SER A 414 -33.49 5.92 18.28
N TYR A 415 -32.86 6.26 17.17
CA TYR A 415 -32.52 5.30 16.13
C TYR A 415 -31.56 4.21 16.65
N VAL A 416 -30.49 4.61 17.35
CA VAL A 416 -29.52 3.64 17.92
C VAL A 416 -30.22 2.71 18.89
N ALA A 417 -31.03 3.21 19.81
CA ALA A 417 -31.74 2.41 20.80
C ALA A 417 -32.72 1.40 20.16
N LEU A 418 -33.58 1.87 19.23
CA LEU A 418 -34.54 1.02 18.53
C LEU A 418 -33.83 -0.02 17.67
N SER A 419 -32.75 0.33 16.99
CA SER A 419 -31.98 -0.56 16.10
C SER A 419 -31.18 -1.64 16.87
N ARG A 420 -31.16 -1.62 18.20
CA ARG A 420 -30.53 -2.67 19.02
C ARG A 420 -31.36 -3.95 19.02
N CYS A 421 -32.63 -3.88 18.74
CA CYS A 421 -33.49 -5.07 18.70
C CYS A 421 -33.58 -5.66 17.27
N ARG A 422 -33.77 -6.99 17.21
CA ARG A 422 -33.93 -7.71 15.93
C ARG A 422 -35.35 -7.53 15.36
N SER A 423 -36.34 -7.39 16.23
CA SER A 423 -37.75 -7.25 15.83
C SER A 423 -38.46 -6.21 16.69
N LEU A 424 -39.57 -5.72 16.22
CA LEU A 424 -40.43 -4.78 16.96
C LEU A 424 -41.07 -5.43 18.20
N GLU A 425 -41.38 -6.72 18.11
CA GLU A 425 -41.99 -7.49 19.21
C GLU A 425 -41.10 -7.55 20.45
N GLY A 426 -39.78 -7.58 20.24
CA GLY A 426 -38.80 -7.59 21.33
C GLY A 426 -38.60 -6.24 22.02
N ILE A 427 -39.23 -5.15 21.53
CA ILE A 427 -39.11 -3.82 22.12
C ILE A 427 -40.21 -3.57 23.14
N ARG A 428 -39.83 -3.06 24.32
CA ARG A 428 -40.71 -2.51 25.36
C ARG A 428 -40.22 -1.12 25.71
N LEU A 429 -41.11 -0.18 25.93
CA LEU A 429 -40.82 1.21 26.31
C LEU A 429 -41.28 1.50 27.73
N LEU A 430 -40.46 2.19 28.50
CA LEU A 430 -40.88 2.74 29.80
C LEU A 430 -41.42 4.16 29.71
N SER A 431 -41.26 4.82 28.58
CA SER A 431 -41.77 6.15 28.27
C SER A 431 -42.13 6.24 26.80
N THR A 432 -43.08 7.11 26.45
CA THR A 432 -43.46 7.39 25.06
C THR A 432 -42.33 8.11 24.33
N ILE A 433 -42.21 7.83 23.06
CA ILE A 433 -41.29 8.54 22.13
C ILE A 433 -42.17 9.57 21.39
N ALA A 434 -41.77 10.82 21.45
CA ALA A 434 -42.40 11.91 20.68
C ALA A 434 -41.57 12.19 19.41
N GLU A 435 -42.16 12.84 18.42
CA GLU A 435 -41.48 13.23 17.18
C GLU A 435 -40.19 14.03 17.46
N ARG A 436 -40.21 14.92 18.44
CA ARG A 436 -39.03 15.70 18.88
C ARG A 436 -37.86 14.87 19.40
N ASP A 437 -38.10 13.62 19.79
CA ASP A 437 -37.08 12.68 20.28
C ASP A 437 -36.38 11.95 19.12
N ILE A 438 -36.91 12.12 17.89
CA ILE A 438 -36.37 11.59 16.66
C ILE A 438 -35.80 12.75 15.86
N TYR A 439 -34.53 13.03 16.13
CA TYR A 439 -33.84 14.16 15.52
C TYR A 439 -32.61 13.72 14.75
N VAL A 440 -32.45 14.27 13.55
CA VAL A 440 -31.27 14.13 12.72
C VAL A 440 -30.70 15.51 12.39
N HIS A 441 -29.42 15.68 12.59
CA HIS A 441 -28.78 16.95 12.31
C HIS A 441 -28.84 17.29 10.81
N PRO A 442 -29.25 18.52 10.38
CA PRO A 442 -29.39 18.87 8.96
C PRO A 442 -28.10 18.68 8.13
N ALA A 443 -26.92 18.80 8.74
CA ALA A 443 -25.66 18.56 8.08
C ALA A 443 -25.50 17.08 7.68
N VAL A 444 -25.99 16.14 8.49
CA VAL A 444 -25.99 14.70 8.19
C VAL A 444 -26.86 14.43 6.97
N LEU A 445 -28.06 15.00 6.90
CA LEU A 445 -28.96 14.86 5.76
C LEU A 445 -28.31 15.39 4.47
N ARG A 446 -27.68 16.58 4.52
CA ARG A 446 -26.97 17.12 3.35
C ARG A 446 -25.80 16.22 2.92
N PHE A 447 -25.06 15.68 3.85
CA PHE A 447 -23.94 14.82 3.56
C PHE A 447 -24.37 13.47 2.94
N SER A 448 -25.50 12.92 3.42
CA SER A 448 -26.03 11.64 2.93
C SER A 448 -26.52 11.68 1.47
N HIS A 449 -26.87 12.84 0.92
CA HIS A 449 -27.23 12.98 -0.49
C HIS A 449 -26.09 12.58 -1.45
N ASN A 450 -24.85 12.53 -0.95
CA ASN A 450 -23.67 12.12 -1.72
C ASN A 450 -23.43 10.60 -1.68
N PHE A 451 -24.19 9.84 -0.89
CA PHE A 451 -23.96 8.40 -0.75
C PHE A 451 -24.22 7.67 -2.06
N ASN A 452 -23.30 6.77 -2.40
CA ASN A 452 -23.32 6.00 -3.66
C ASN A 452 -23.48 6.87 -4.93
N SER A 453 -23.03 8.13 -4.89
CA SER A 453 -23.03 8.99 -6.06
C SER A 453 -22.13 8.44 -7.14
N SER A 454 -22.71 8.00 -8.26
CA SER A 454 -21.97 7.49 -9.41
C SER A 454 -20.92 8.48 -9.88
N ARG A 455 -21.26 9.77 -9.93
CA ARG A 455 -20.32 10.83 -10.32
C ARG A 455 -19.09 10.86 -9.41
N ILE A 456 -19.25 10.83 -8.07
CA ILE A 456 -18.12 10.86 -7.13
C ILE A 456 -17.26 9.60 -7.28
N ILE A 457 -17.91 8.44 -7.45
CA ILE A 457 -17.22 7.16 -7.62
C ILE A 457 -16.44 7.13 -8.93
N ASP A 458 -17.05 7.54 -10.04
CA ASP A 458 -16.41 7.56 -11.36
C ASP A 458 -15.25 8.55 -11.41
N ASP A 459 -15.41 9.74 -10.82
CA ASP A 459 -14.35 10.73 -10.68
C ASP A 459 -13.17 10.17 -9.85
N ALA A 460 -13.46 9.47 -8.76
CA ALA A 460 -12.46 8.84 -7.90
C ALA A 460 -11.70 7.71 -8.63
N LEU A 461 -12.40 6.87 -9.38
CA LEU A 461 -11.78 5.81 -10.19
C LEU A 461 -10.94 6.38 -11.33
N ALA A 462 -11.41 7.44 -11.98
CA ALA A 462 -10.64 8.14 -13.02
C ALA A 462 -9.37 8.78 -12.43
N GLN A 463 -9.49 9.41 -11.25
CA GLN A 463 -8.34 9.93 -10.51
C GLN A 463 -7.32 8.84 -10.20
N ALA A 464 -7.77 7.71 -9.67
CA ALA A 464 -6.90 6.60 -9.31
C ALA A 464 -6.14 6.03 -10.52
N ARG A 465 -6.82 5.85 -11.66
CA ARG A 465 -6.19 5.44 -12.92
C ARG A 465 -5.12 6.44 -13.35
N THR A 466 -5.43 7.73 -13.23
CA THR A 466 -4.50 8.82 -13.55
C THR A 466 -3.26 8.79 -12.66
N ASP A 467 -3.44 8.64 -11.35
CA ASP A 467 -2.34 8.62 -10.37
C ASP A 467 -1.45 7.38 -10.57
N ALA A 468 -2.05 6.22 -10.85
CA ALA A 468 -1.32 4.99 -11.18
C ALA A 468 -0.51 5.14 -12.48
N ALA A 469 -1.10 5.73 -13.52
CA ALA A 469 -0.42 5.97 -14.78
C ALA A 469 0.75 6.96 -14.63
N ILE A 470 0.60 8.04 -13.82
CA ILE A 470 1.70 8.98 -13.51
C ILE A 470 2.82 8.28 -12.74
N ALA A 471 2.49 7.45 -11.77
CA ALA A 471 3.48 6.69 -11.00
C ALA A 471 4.27 5.74 -11.92
N ALA A 472 3.57 5.01 -12.80
CA ALA A 472 4.20 4.13 -13.79
C ALA A 472 5.08 4.91 -14.77
N ALA A 473 4.61 6.06 -15.26
CA ALA A 473 5.41 6.96 -16.11
C ALA A 473 6.67 7.46 -15.40
N SER A 474 6.55 7.84 -14.13
CA SER A 474 7.71 8.28 -13.32
C SER A 474 8.75 7.17 -13.14
N GLN A 475 8.30 5.94 -12.96
CA GLN A 475 9.18 4.77 -12.86
C GLN A 475 9.85 4.47 -14.22
N ALA A 476 9.08 4.48 -15.30
CA ALA A 476 9.60 4.28 -16.65
C ALA A 476 10.66 5.34 -17.02
N PHE A 477 10.43 6.62 -16.69
CA PHE A 477 11.44 7.67 -16.81
C PHE A 477 12.70 7.39 -15.96
N ALA A 478 12.56 6.79 -14.78
CA ALA A 478 13.72 6.49 -13.93
C ALA A 478 14.56 5.33 -14.48
N THR A 479 13.94 4.37 -15.17
CA THR A 479 14.61 3.23 -15.83
C THR A 479 15.05 3.51 -17.26
N GLY A 480 14.74 4.71 -17.82
CA GLY A 480 15.09 5.06 -19.20
C GLY A 480 14.14 4.49 -20.27
N ASP A 481 13.04 3.85 -19.87
CA ASP A 481 12.03 3.32 -20.80
C ASP A 481 11.08 4.45 -21.24
N MET A 482 11.54 5.20 -22.27
CA MET A 482 10.82 6.37 -22.77
C MET A 482 9.49 6.03 -23.43
N SER A 483 9.42 4.91 -24.16
CA SER A 483 8.19 4.47 -24.84
C SER A 483 7.09 4.22 -23.80
N ARG A 484 7.39 3.42 -22.80
CA ARG A 484 6.46 3.13 -21.69
C ARG A 484 6.09 4.39 -20.92
N ALA A 485 7.01 5.31 -20.70
CA ALA A 485 6.73 6.58 -20.03
C ALA A 485 5.71 7.42 -20.79
N VAL A 486 5.85 7.50 -22.12
CA VAL A 486 4.92 8.24 -23.00
C VAL A 486 3.55 7.56 -23.02
N ASP A 487 3.47 6.23 -23.14
CA ASP A 487 2.22 5.47 -23.13
C ASP A 487 1.46 5.69 -21.80
N CYS A 488 2.16 5.59 -20.68
CA CYS A 488 1.56 5.84 -19.36
C CYS A 488 1.08 7.31 -19.22
N MET A 489 1.80 8.28 -19.76
CA MET A 489 1.37 9.68 -19.75
C MET A 489 0.16 9.91 -20.65
N ALA A 490 0.08 9.23 -21.80
CA ALA A 490 -1.09 9.28 -22.68
C ALA A 490 -2.33 8.72 -21.98
N MET A 491 -2.23 7.55 -21.33
CA MET A 491 -3.30 6.97 -20.52
C MET A 491 -3.78 7.93 -19.41
N ALA A 492 -2.84 8.60 -18.73
CA ALA A 492 -3.19 9.57 -17.70
C ALA A 492 -3.92 10.80 -18.29
N ALA A 493 -3.53 11.23 -19.48
CA ALA A 493 -4.14 12.36 -20.19
C ALA A 493 -5.53 12.03 -20.75
N GLU A 494 -5.76 10.80 -21.21
CA GLU A 494 -7.08 10.30 -21.63
C GLU A 494 -8.06 10.31 -20.46
N ALA A 495 -7.64 9.82 -19.29
CA ALA A 495 -8.47 9.82 -18.10
C ALA A 495 -8.77 11.25 -17.58
N ARG A 496 -7.81 12.18 -17.70
CA ARG A 496 -7.93 13.59 -17.27
C ARG A 496 -7.14 14.52 -18.20
N PRO A 497 -7.75 15.05 -19.27
CA PRO A 497 -7.05 15.93 -20.25
C PRO A 497 -6.43 17.20 -19.64
N ALA A 498 -7.02 17.73 -18.57
CA ALA A 498 -6.48 18.90 -17.88
C ALA A 498 -5.14 18.63 -17.15
N LEU A 499 -4.79 17.36 -16.95
CA LEU A 499 -3.58 16.95 -16.22
C LEU A 499 -2.29 17.45 -16.88
N LEU A 500 -2.20 17.38 -18.21
CA LEU A 500 -1.03 17.85 -18.97
C LEU A 500 -0.81 19.37 -18.83
N ARG A 501 -1.84 20.12 -18.46
CA ARG A 501 -1.75 21.54 -18.15
C ARG A 501 -1.30 21.81 -16.71
N SER A 502 -1.31 20.80 -15.86
CA SER A 502 -0.89 20.91 -14.46
C SER A 502 0.58 21.35 -14.36
N PRO A 503 0.89 22.40 -13.61
CA PRO A 503 2.28 22.82 -13.39
C PRO A 503 3.17 21.74 -12.76
N ALA A 504 2.58 20.85 -11.95
CA ALA A 504 3.31 19.75 -11.31
C ALA A 504 3.75 18.69 -12.33
N VAL A 505 2.85 18.27 -13.22
CA VAL A 505 3.14 17.30 -14.29
C VAL A 505 4.13 17.88 -15.29
N ARG A 506 3.94 19.14 -15.70
CA ARG A 506 4.90 19.83 -16.57
C ARG A 506 6.30 19.89 -15.95
N ARG A 507 6.42 20.23 -14.66
CA ARG A 507 7.71 20.22 -13.96
C ARG A 507 8.34 18.84 -13.89
N LEU A 508 7.53 17.78 -13.67
CA LEU A 508 8.02 16.39 -13.67
C LEU A 508 8.63 16.03 -15.02
N ILE A 509 7.88 16.27 -16.11
CA ILE A 509 8.32 15.98 -17.48
C ILE A 509 9.58 16.81 -17.80
N SER A 510 9.55 18.15 -17.62
CA SER A 510 10.69 19.02 -17.91
C SER A 510 11.94 18.65 -17.14
N ARG A 511 11.81 18.30 -15.85
CA ARG A 511 12.94 17.86 -15.03
C ARG A 511 13.58 16.58 -15.58
N ARG A 512 12.75 15.62 -16.03
CA ARG A 512 13.25 14.35 -16.58
C ARG A 512 13.89 14.54 -17.96
N LEU A 513 13.27 15.34 -18.82
CA LEU A 513 13.86 15.69 -20.13
C LEU A 513 15.20 16.39 -19.98
N ASN A 514 15.33 17.34 -19.05
CA ASN A 514 16.60 18.02 -18.79
C ASN A 514 17.70 17.06 -18.30
N ILE A 515 17.36 16.06 -17.48
CA ILE A 515 18.32 15.04 -17.04
C ILE A 515 18.80 14.23 -18.25
N ILE A 516 17.88 13.79 -19.12
CA ILE A 516 18.20 13.00 -20.30
C ILE A 516 19.12 13.80 -21.24
N SER A 517 18.72 15.04 -21.57
CA SER A 517 19.53 15.91 -22.43
C SER A 517 20.93 16.13 -21.88
N ARG A 518 21.07 16.28 -20.54
CA ARG A 518 22.38 16.40 -19.92
C ARG A 518 23.20 15.11 -20.06
N LEU A 519 22.60 13.94 -19.81
CA LEU A 519 23.28 12.65 -19.94
C LEU A 519 23.70 12.35 -21.39
N GLU A 520 22.86 12.74 -22.38
CA GLU A 520 23.18 12.64 -23.79
C GLU A 520 24.40 13.50 -24.14
N SER A 521 24.41 14.78 -23.68
CA SER A 521 25.54 15.67 -23.89
C SER A 521 26.83 15.18 -23.23
N GLU A 522 26.75 14.64 -21.99
CA GLU A 522 27.88 14.04 -21.30
C GLU A 522 28.41 12.78 -22.03
N ALA A 523 27.50 11.94 -22.54
CA ALA A 523 27.87 10.76 -23.31
C ALA A 523 28.54 11.12 -24.64
N GLU A 524 28.08 12.18 -25.29
CA GLU A 524 28.66 12.67 -26.54
C GLU A 524 30.07 13.26 -26.32
N ALA A 525 30.23 14.05 -25.24
CA ALA A 525 31.55 14.58 -24.85
C ALA A 525 32.54 13.45 -24.54
N LEU A 526 32.12 12.43 -23.78
CA LEU A 526 32.97 11.26 -23.46
C LEU A 526 33.35 10.46 -24.72
N ARG A 527 32.42 10.32 -25.69
CA ARG A 527 32.71 9.66 -26.96
C ARG A 527 33.77 10.42 -27.74
N LEU A 528 33.70 11.76 -27.76
CA LEU A 528 34.68 12.62 -28.42
C LEU A 528 36.07 12.47 -27.74
N GLU A 529 36.12 12.58 -26.40
CA GLU A 529 37.37 12.39 -25.63
C GLU A 529 38.00 11.01 -25.89
N LEU A 530 37.16 9.95 -25.91
CA LEU A 530 37.63 8.61 -26.22
C LEU A 530 38.18 8.49 -27.65
N SER A 531 37.56 9.15 -28.62
CA SER A 531 38.03 9.19 -30.00
C SER A 531 39.40 9.87 -30.11
N GLU A 532 39.54 11.05 -29.49
CA GLU A 532 40.79 11.80 -29.44
C GLU A 532 41.91 11.00 -28.74
N ALA A 533 41.58 10.31 -27.62
CA ALA A 533 42.54 9.49 -26.92
C ALA A 533 43.02 8.32 -27.78
N LYS A 534 42.12 7.65 -28.54
CA LYS A 534 42.46 6.58 -29.48
C LYS A 534 43.39 7.09 -30.61
N GLU A 535 43.13 8.28 -31.15
CA GLU A 535 43.97 8.87 -32.16
C GLU A 535 45.38 9.18 -31.63
N ARG A 536 45.47 9.76 -30.43
CA ARG A 536 46.78 9.99 -29.77
C ARG A 536 47.60 8.72 -29.57
N PHE A 537 46.93 7.65 -29.10
CA PHE A 537 47.59 6.36 -28.92
C PHE A 537 48.04 5.77 -30.27
N ARG A 538 47.23 5.94 -31.34
CA ARG A 538 47.59 5.49 -32.66
C ARG A 538 48.80 6.26 -33.19
N SER A 539 48.80 7.61 -33.08
CA SER A 539 49.93 8.44 -33.49
C SER A 539 51.20 8.09 -32.75
N LEU A 540 51.13 7.83 -31.43
CA LEU A 540 52.33 7.37 -30.69
C LEU A 540 52.79 6.00 -31.12
N ALA A 541 51.91 5.09 -31.48
CA ALA A 541 52.28 3.77 -32.03
C ALA A 541 52.93 3.93 -33.41
N ASP A 542 52.46 4.84 -34.30
CA ASP A 542 53.06 5.17 -35.57
C ASP A 542 54.53 5.66 -35.44
N GLU A 543 54.81 6.48 -34.38
CA GLU A 543 56.19 6.91 -34.10
C GLU A 543 57.11 5.70 -33.80
N TYR A 544 56.65 4.73 -32.97
CA TYR A 544 57.43 3.53 -32.70
C TYR A 544 57.56 2.64 -33.91
N VAL A 545 56.55 2.57 -34.80
CA VAL A 545 56.69 1.85 -36.09
C VAL A 545 57.76 2.51 -36.96
N THR A 546 57.75 3.84 -37.01
CA THR A 546 58.74 4.61 -37.75
C THR A 546 60.18 4.37 -37.23
N LEU A 547 60.33 4.37 -35.88
CA LEU A 547 61.61 4.05 -35.25
C LEU A 547 62.06 2.59 -35.59
N GLY A 548 61.14 1.63 -35.60
CA GLY A 548 61.40 0.25 -35.97
C GLY A 548 61.92 0.15 -37.43
N LEU A 549 61.26 0.88 -38.36
CA LEU A 549 61.69 0.95 -39.77
C LEU A 549 63.09 1.58 -39.91
N GLN A 550 63.40 2.63 -39.12
CA GLN A 550 64.71 3.27 -39.11
C GLN A 550 65.78 2.34 -38.60
N CYS A 551 65.52 1.52 -37.57
CA CYS A 551 66.46 0.52 -37.10
C CYS A 551 66.83 -0.46 -38.21
N MET A 552 65.87 -0.86 -39.04
CA MET A 552 66.11 -1.77 -40.18
C MET A 552 66.92 -1.09 -41.31
N ALA A 553 66.72 0.21 -41.48
CA ALA A 553 67.51 0.98 -42.49
C ALA A 553 68.99 1.21 -42.10
N GLY A 554 69.28 1.19 -40.79
CA GLY A 554 70.61 1.46 -40.23
C GLY A 554 71.46 0.28 -39.88
N GLY A 555 70.97 -1.01 -39.97
CA GLY A 555 71.66 -2.19 -39.57
C GLY A 555 70.99 -3.51 -39.95
N ASN A 556 71.73 -4.65 -39.87
CA ASN A 556 71.17 -5.97 -40.19
C ASN A 556 70.55 -6.70 -38.96
N ASP A 557 70.56 -6.10 -37.77
CA ASP A 557 70.00 -6.73 -36.59
C ASP A 557 68.50 -6.44 -36.48
N PRO A 558 67.58 -7.41 -36.54
CA PRO A 558 66.13 -7.15 -36.44
C PRO A 558 65.65 -6.95 -35.00
N ALA A 559 66.44 -7.26 -33.98
CA ALA A 559 66.02 -7.21 -32.58
C ALA A 559 65.59 -5.83 -32.08
N PRO A 560 66.30 -4.71 -32.39
CA PRO A 560 65.86 -3.36 -32.04
C PRO A 560 64.57 -2.94 -32.75
N ALA A 561 64.35 -3.37 -33.99
CA ALA A 561 63.14 -3.11 -34.74
C ALA A 561 61.92 -3.80 -34.15
N ILE A 562 62.06 -5.12 -33.85
CA ILE A 562 61.02 -5.91 -33.20
C ILE A 562 60.68 -5.31 -31.85
N ALA A 563 61.63 -4.86 -31.02
CA ALA A 563 61.39 -4.23 -29.76
C ALA A 563 60.57 -2.91 -29.87
N ASN A 564 60.76 -2.15 -30.94
CA ASN A 564 59.98 -0.95 -31.21
C ASN A 564 58.55 -1.33 -31.68
N TYR A 565 58.39 -2.33 -32.53
CA TYR A 565 57.06 -2.82 -32.93
C TYR A 565 56.30 -3.38 -31.71
N ASP A 566 56.97 -4.05 -30.79
CA ASP A 566 56.35 -4.51 -29.52
C ASP A 566 55.86 -3.35 -28.66
N LYS A 567 56.59 -2.24 -28.60
CA LYS A 567 56.16 -1.02 -27.91
C LYS A 567 54.95 -0.42 -28.61
N ALA A 568 54.95 -0.33 -29.93
CA ALA A 568 53.79 0.12 -30.71
C ALA A 568 52.54 -0.73 -30.41
N LEU A 569 52.69 -2.04 -30.38
CA LEU A 569 51.61 -2.98 -30.12
C LEU A 569 51.13 -2.99 -28.65
N ARG A 570 51.99 -2.63 -27.68
CA ARG A 570 51.52 -2.38 -26.28
C ARG A 570 50.65 -1.17 -26.17
N ILE A 571 50.93 -0.13 -26.95
CA ILE A 571 50.16 1.13 -26.95
C ILE A 571 48.87 0.95 -27.76
N CYS A 572 48.97 0.32 -28.95
CA CYS A 572 47.84 0.07 -29.82
C CYS A 572 47.90 -1.41 -30.33
N PRO A 573 47.27 -2.35 -29.58
CA PRO A 573 47.35 -3.79 -29.89
C PRO A 573 46.86 -4.17 -31.30
N GLY A 574 45.97 -3.36 -31.87
CA GLY A 574 45.46 -3.55 -33.23
C GLY A 574 46.18 -2.80 -34.31
N HIS A 575 47.37 -2.29 -34.07
CA HIS A 575 48.12 -1.48 -35.05
C HIS A 575 48.62 -2.31 -36.23
N THR A 576 47.93 -2.24 -37.37
CA THR A 576 48.12 -3.11 -38.54
C THR A 576 49.53 -3.04 -39.10
N GLU A 577 50.13 -1.82 -39.27
CA GLU A 577 51.49 -1.68 -39.78
C GLU A 577 52.55 -2.27 -38.86
N ALA A 578 52.38 -2.16 -37.53
CA ALA A 578 53.25 -2.75 -36.53
C ALA A 578 53.22 -4.29 -36.62
N LEU A 579 51.99 -4.86 -36.67
CA LEU A 579 51.78 -6.31 -36.82
C LEU A 579 52.36 -6.84 -38.11
N LEU A 580 52.14 -6.15 -39.23
CA LEU A 580 52.65 -6.50 -40.53
C LEU A 580 54.21 -6.47 -40.57
N ALA A 581 54.80 -5.36 -40.09
CA ALA A 581 56.24 -5.21 -40.05
C ALA A 581 56.93 -6.21 -39.14
N LYS A 582 56.39 -6.44 -37.91
CA LYS A 582 56.86 -7.45 -36.97
C LYS A 582 56.77 -8.86 -37.55
N GLY A 583 55.59 -9.20 -38.13
CA GLY A 583 55.35 -10.52 -38.71
C GLY A 583 56.34 -10.86 -39.83
N ARG A 584 56.61 -9.88 -40.71
CA ARG A 584 57.63 -10.05 -41.79
C ARG A 584 59.02 -10.27 -41.24
N LEU A 585 59.44 -9.52 -40.22
CA LEU A 585 60.75 -9.70 -39.61
C LEU A 585 60.94 -11.07 -38.92
N LEU A 586 59.90 -11.49 -38.20
CA LEU A 586 59.85 -12.79 -37.55
C LEU A 586 59.91 -13.90 -38.59
N ALA A 587 59.20 -13.80 -39.70
CA ALA A 587 59.27 -14.76 -40.80
C ALA A 587 60.70 -14.81 -41.44
N ALA A 588 61.31 -13.62 -41.64
CA ALA A 588 62.70 -13.59 -42.16
C ALA A 588 63.72 -14.15 -41.17
N GLY A 589 63.46 -14.14 -39.87
CA GLY A 589 64.24 -14.74 -38.80
C GLY A 589 63.99 -16.24 -38.57
N GLY A 590 62.99 -16.83 -39.24
CA GLY A 590 62.67 -18.27 -39.13
C GLY A 590 61.65 -18.55 -38.02
N ASP A 591 61.11 -17.56 -37.32
CA ASP A 591 60.08 -17.71 -36.29
C ASP A 591 58.68 -17.64 -36.97
N TYR A 592 58.33 -18.72 -37.65
CA TYR A 592 57.12 -18.76 -38.46
C TYR A 592 55.82 -18.77 -37.64
N ASP A 593 55.82 -19.39 -36.45
CA ASP A 593 54.65 -19.47 -35.62
C ASP A 593 54.19 -18.07 -35.13
N ASN A 594 55.12 -17.29 -34.57
CA ASN A 594 54.83 -15.92 -34.12
C ASN A 594 54.60 -14.96 -35.30
N ALA A 595 55.26 -15.20 -36.44
CA ALA A 595 55.03 -14.45 -37.67
C ALA A 595 53.61 -14.65 -38.21
N GLU A 596 53.16 -15.89 -38.28
CA GLU A 596 51.78 -16.21 -38.68
C GLU A 596 50.75 -15.57 -37.80
N GLN A 597 50.93 -15.63 -36.46
CA GLN A 597 50.01 -15.00 -35.52
C GLN A 597 49.90 -13.49 -35.75
N CYS A 598 51.01 -12.78 -35.89
CA CYS A 598 51.04 -11.34 -36.15
C CYS A 598 50.38 -10.99 -37.49
N LEU A 599 50.66 -11.76 -38.54
CA LEU A 599 50.13 -11.48 -39.88
C LEU A 599 48.64 -11.80 -40.00
N ARG A 600 48.16 -12.87 -39.35
CA ARG A 600 46.71 -13.15 -39.25
C ARG A 600 45.99 -12.03 -38.54
N GLN A 601 46.49 -11.57 -37.38
CA GLN A 601 45.94 -10.47 -36.66
C GLN A 601 45.95 -9.17 -37.47
N ALA A 602 46.97 -8.91 -38.26
CA ALA A 602 47.05 -7.77 -39.19
C ALA A 602 45.99 -7.86 -40.29
N ALA A 603 45.77 -9.05 -40.87
CA ALA A 603 44.77 -9.28 -41.91
C ALA A 603 43.33 -9.15 -41.39
N ASP A 604 43.09 -9.54 -40.13
CA ASP A 604 41.79 -9.45 -39.48
C ASP A 604 41.46 -8.00 -39.09
N ASN A 605 42.44 -7.20 -38.63
CA ASN A 605 42.27 -5.83 -38.22
C ASN A 605 42.02 -4.85 -39.39
N ASP A 606 42.53 -5.15 -40.60
CA ASP A 606 42.31 -4.36 -41.80
C ASP A 606 41.93 -5.27 -42.97
N ASN A 607 40.64 -5.40 -43.19
CA ASN A 607 40.10 -6.20 -44.29
C ASN A 607 40.38 -5.60 -45.67
N SER A 608 40.93 -4.39 -45.77
CA SER A 608 41.30 -3.77 -47.03
C SER A 608 42.78 -3.98 -47.39
N ASP A 609 43.62 -4.35 -46.42
CA ASP A 609 45.06 -4.54 -46.64
C ASP A 609 45.37 -5.98 -47.10
N TRP A 610 45.92 -6.11 -48.26
CA TRP A 610 46.33 -7.37 -48.86
C TRP A 610 47.74 -7.81 -48.45
N ARG A 611 48.56 -6.90 -47.89
CA ARG A 611 49.99 -7.13 -47.65
C ARG A 611 50.26 -8.20 -46.57
N ALA A 612 49.37 -8.31 -45.58
CA ALA A 612 49.46 -9.32 -44.56
C ALA A 612 49.13 -10.72 -45.11
N LEU A 613 48.12 -10.83 -45.94
CA LEU A 613 47.75 -12.07 -46.62
C LEU A 613 48.85 -12.52 -47.60
N ALA A 614 49.47 -11.60 -48.33
CA ALA A 614 50.61 -11.94 -49.18
C ALA A 614 51.81 -12.47 -48.36
N ALA A 615 52.11 -11.83 -47.22
CA ALA A 615 53.18 -12.30 -46.34
C ALA A 615 52.87 -13.67 -45.68
N LEU A 616 51.62 -13.95 -45.35
CA LEU A 616 51.20 -15.28 -44.92
C LEU A 616 51.36 -16.31 -45.99
N ALA A 617 51.00 -16.01 -47.21
CA ALA A 617 51.22 -16.92 -48.37
C ALA A 617 52.70 -17.27 -48.59
N ASP A 618 53.55 -16.25 -48.41
CA ASP A 618 55.04 -16.53 -48.54
C ASP A 618 55.49 -17.50 -47.47
N ILE A 619 54.96 -17.42 -46.22
CA ILE A 619 55.28 -18.41 -45.17
C ILE A 619 54.78 -19.84 -45.55
N TYR A 620 53.53 -19.92 -46.01
CA TYR A 620 52.91 -21.18 -46.38
C TYR A 620 53.51 -21.81 -47.57
N ILE A 621 53.97 -21.03 -48.53
CA ILE A 621 54.78 -21.55 -49.67
C ILE A 621 56.10 -22.13 -49.15
N GLY A 622 56.83 -21.46 -48.26
CA GLY A 622 58.04 -21.91 -47.63
C GLY A 622 57.92 -23.22 -46.85
N SER A 623 56.73 -23.42 -46.20
CA SER A 623 56.40 -24.64 -45.44
C SER A 623 55.73 -25.75 -46.30
N MET A 624 55.58 -25.54 -47.60
CA MET A 624 54.93 -26.46 -48.57
C MET A 624 53.40 -26.62 -48.27
N ALA A 625 52.80 -25.73 -47.52
CA ALA A 625 51.36 -25.67 -47.24
C ALA A 625 50.63 -24.89 -48.38
N TYR A 626 50.61 -25.51 -49.54
CA TYR A 626 50.18 -24.82 -50.78
C TYR A 626 48.70 -24.52 -50.85
N ALA A 627 47.85 -25.25 -50.16
CA ALA A 627 46.45 -25.03 -50.11
C ALA A 627 46.15 -23.71 -49.33
N GLU A 628 46.75 -23.56 -48.18
CA GLU A 628 46.65 -22.38 -47.33
C GLU A 628 47.26 -21.11 -47.99
N ALA A 629 48.38 -21.34 -48.73
CA ALA A 629 48.98 -20.29 -49.52
C ALA A 629 48.08 -19.81 -50.64
N LEU A 630 47.41 -20.73 -51.33
CA LEU A 630 46.43 -20.37 -52.37
C LEU A 630 45.28 -19.59 -51.86
N ASP A 631 44.67 -20.02 -50.74
CA ASP A 631 43.56 -19.32 -50.11
C ASP A 631 43.95 -17.88 -49.71
N CYS A 632 45.12 -17.70 -49.12
CA CYS A 632 45.62 -16.37 -48.76
C CYS A 632 45.84 -15.49 -49.98
N LEU A 633 46.43 -16.00 -51.07
CA LEU A 633 46.69 -15.22 -52.28
C LEU A 633 45.42 -14.90 -53.05
N LEU A 634 44.48 -15.83 -53.14
CA LEU A 634 43.17 -15.56 -53.74
C LEU A 634 42.44 -14.44 -53.01
N LEU A 635 42.41 -14.52 -51.69
CA LEU A 635 41.82 -13.44 -50.88
C LEU A 635 42.58 -12.10 -50.99
N ALA A 636 43.92 -12.17 -51.10
CA ALA A 636 44.73 -10.98 -51.34
C ALA A 636 44.44 -10.32 -52.72
N VAL A 637 44.22 -11.14 -53.73
CA VAL A 637 43.83 -10.65 -55.08
C VAL A 637 42.41 -10.11 -55.08
N GLU A 638 41.52 -10.72 -54.37
CA GLU A 638 40.15 -10.18 -54.18
C GLU A 638 40.17 -8.78 -53.55
N ARG A 639 41.01 -8.59 -52.51
CA ARG A 639 41.20 -7.27 -51.86
C ARG A 639 41.87 -6.27 -52.77
N GLN A 640 42.87 -6.71 -53.57
CA GLN A 640 43.64 -5.82 -54.47
C GLN A 640 43.93 -6.46 -55.85
N PRO A 641 42.95 -6.45 -56.75
CA PRO A 641 43.05 -7.15 -58.05
C PRO A 641 44.09 -6.56 -59.04
N LYS A 642 44.59 -5.35 -58.75
CA LYS A 642 45.49 -4.66 -59.65
C LYS A 642 46.99 -4.79 -59.29
N THR A 643 47.31 -5.64 -58.35
CA THR A 643 48.68 -5.84 -57.87
C THR A 643 49.39 -6.92 -58.70
N VAL A 644 50.33 -6.47 -59.52
CA VAL A 644 51.11 -7.39 -60.42
C VAL A 644 51.77 -8.51 -59.63
N GLN A 645 52.39 -8.20 -58.50
CA GLN A 645 53.14 -9.18 -57.67
C GLN A 645 52.26 -10.32 -57.21
N LEU A 646 50.99 -10.08 -56.78
CA LEU A 646 50.06 -11.12 -56.33
C LEU A 646 49.77 -12.11 -57.47
N HIS A 647 49.55 -11.61 -58.69
CA HIS A 647 49.26 -12.46 -59.81
C HIS A 647 50.49 -13.25 -60.25
N ASP A 648 51.72 -12.65 -60.13
CA ASP A 648 52.95 -13.36 -60.40
C ASP A 648 53.18 -14.52 -59.38
N THR A 649 52.97 -14.24 -58.08
CA THR A 649 53.13 -15.28 -57.05
C THR A 649 52.06 -16.36 -57.20
N LEU A 650 50.81 -16.05 -57.51
CA LEU A 650 49.75 -17.03 -57.81
C LEU A 650 50.12 -17.89 -59.05
N ALA A 651 50.62 -17.30 -60.10
CA ALA A 651 51.02 -18.05 -61.28
C ALA A 651 52.14 -19.02 -60.96
N SER A 652 53.13 -18.61 -60.16
CA SER A 652 54.22 -19.51 -59.70
C SER A 652 53.72 -20.61 -58.79
N LEU A 653 52.75 -20.31 -57.89
CA LEU A 653 52.15 -21.30 -56.99
C LEU A 653 51.38 -22.35 -57.82
N TYR A 654 50.53 -21.91 -58.76
CA TYR A 654 49.78 -22.80 -59.65
C TYR A 654 50.68 -23.71 -60.50
N GLU A 655 51.87 -23.24 -60.93
CA GLU A 655 52.84 -24.11 -61.54
C GLU A 655 53.40 -25.18 -60.59
N THR A 656 53.61 -24.81 -59.33
CA THR A 656 54.15 -25.73 -58.32
C THR A 656 53.16 -26.83 -57.95
N ILE A 657 51.83 -26.55 -58.02
CA ILE A 657 50.81 -27.54 -57.77
C ILE A 657 50.23 -28.22 -59.02
N ASP A 658 50.95 -28.14 -60.15
CA ASP A 658 50.65 -28.79 -61.44
C ASP A 658 49.27 -28.35 -62.04
N SER A 659 48.96 -27.03 -61.97
CA SER A 659 47.78 -26.45 -62.58
C SER A 659 48.19 -25.36 -63.63
N PRO A 660 48.64 -25.75 -64.81
CA PRO A 660 49.22 -24.83 -65.77
C PRO A 660 48.20 -23.86 -66.40
N GLU A 661 46.90 -24.25 -66.48
CA GLU A 661 45.85 -23.47 -67.02
C GLU A 661 45.64 -22.21 -66.17
N ASP A 662 45.51 -22.36 -64.82
CA ASP A 662 45.30 -21.25 -63.88
C ASP A 662 46.59 -20.37 -63.82
N ALA A 663 47.79 -21.00 -63.92
CA ALA A 663 49.06 -20.25 -64.00
C ALA A 663 49.05 -19.25 -65.19
N GLU A 664 48.60 -19.73 -66.38
CA GLU A 664 48.57 -18.93 -67.59
C GLU A 664 47.59 -17.75 -67.49
N ILE A 665 46.41 -17.94 -66.83
CA ILE A 665 45.48 -16.92 -66.60
C ILE A 665 46.12 -15.82 -65.77
N HIS A 666 46.72 -16.11 -64.67
CA HIS A 666 47.34 -15.14 -63.80
C HIS A 666 48.55 -14.46 -64.41
N ARG A 667 49.33 -15.12 -65.21
CA ARG A 667 50.41 -14.54 -66.01
C ARG A 667 49.88 -13.50 -67.05
N ALA A 668 48.83 -13.85 -67.72
CA ALA A 668 48.19 -12.96 -68.69
C ALA A 668 47.70 -11.70 -68.02
N VAL A 669 47.07 -11.82 -66.82
CA VAL A 669 46.57 -10.65 -66.01
C VAL A 669 47.81 -9.84 -65.59
N ALA A 670 48.86 -10.41 -65.05
CA ALA A 670 50.08 -9.72 -64.66
C ALA A 670 50.71 -8.92 -65.83
N ALA A 671 50.83 -9.58 -67.02
CA ALA A 671 51.31 -8.92 -68.20
C ALA A 671 50.48 -7.75 -68.68
N GLN A 672 49.14 -7.88 -68.56
CA GLN A 672 48.22 -6.78 -68.90
C GLN A 672 48.37 -5.61 -67.94
N LEU A 673 48.48 -5.85 -66.65
CA LEU A 673 48.71 -4.86 -65.62
C LEU A 673 50.06 -4.12 -65.81
N ARG A 674 51.12 -4.84 -66.16
CA ARG A 674 52.42 -4.23 -66.50
C ARG A 674 52.35 -3.34 -67.74
N LYS A 675 51.62 -3.72 -68.79
CA LYS A 675 51.41 -2.91 -70.00
C LYS A 675 50.61 -1.64 -69.66
N ARG A 676 49.60 -1.71 -68.80
CA ARG A 676 48.82 -0.55 -68.35
C ARG A 676 49.68 0.39 -67.51
N ARG A 677 50.56 -0.11 -66.65
CA ARG A 677 51.49 0.67 -65.82
C ARG A 677 52.55 1.42 -66.65
N LYS A 678 53.06 0.81 -67.76
CA LYS A 678 53.95 1.46 -68.71
C LYS A 678 53.29 2.53 -69.60
N LYS A 679 51.96 2.49 -69.80
CA LYS A 679 51.20 3.49 -70.52
C LYS A 679 50.82 4.70 -69.64
N LYS A 680 50.93 4.60 -68.30
CA LYS A 680 50.66 5.68 -67.36
C LYS A 680 51.90 6.43 -66.85
N LYS A 681 53.10 5.91 -67.08
CA LYS A 681 54.39 6.59 -66.95
C LYS A 681 54.75 7.19 -68.30
#